data_6d45e7d6b6ad4a673caddbffa809a441
#
_entry.id   6d45e7d6b6ad4a673caddbffa809a441
#
_cell.length_a   1.000
_cell.length_b   1.000
_cell.length_c   1.000
_cell.angle_alpha   90.00
_cell.angle_beta   90.00
_cell.angle_gamma   90.00
#
_symmetry.space_group_name_H-M   'P 1'
#
loop_
_entity.id
_entity.type
_entity.pdbx_description
1 polymer ?
#
loop_
_entity_poly.entity_id
_entity_poly.type
_entity_poly.pdbx_seq_one_letter_code
_entity_poly.pdbx_strand_id
1 'polypeptide(L)'
;MRRWKKQLGHTISRLVSSKPPFNLARPKPAAPPPPPPPPHSSHPPPPPPQPAMPPHGRRPAPPAPGGHVFPQAASTVLPDPARFFAPGLLSAPLPTNCFFQNFTLKNGDQPEYIHPYSVRSAAAGLTLCYPARSHSPAFDIQTFAADLTVSSPSDAAAAGQPHRVVAFDDLSVTLDFSSSLRAFLVRGCPFVTVATAEAAGPVDVSVASVHAFLEAAPCDDARTKWRLRMNSGQTFLLYASAPIALSQASVTQLAAPGFSGVIRIAYLPDPAMEAVLDQYSRCYPTAGEAALNRPFCIDYTWRKQGWGDLLMLANPLHLRLLSDDCSVRVLDDFKYRSIDGDLVGVVGDSWVLKTDPLSPTWHSTRGVNDDGVDEVVSALRKDVDSLASSPITTTSSYFYGKAIARAARLALIAEEVGCPDVIPAVHRFLKATVTPWLDGSFQGNGFLYDPKWGGLVTKQGLQDSGADFGFGIYNDHHYHLGYFLYAIAVLAKIDPSWGRKFMSQAYSMVADFMTLSRKCGASYTRLRTFDLWKLHSWAGGLTEFGDGRNQESTSEAVNAYYSAALLGLSYGDTHLVSVGATLTAFEMLAAQTWWHVREGEGIYEDDFSSNNRVVGVLWANKRDSGLWFAPPEWKECRLGIQLLPLLPISEALFPDVGFVKDLVSWTTPALARDGVGEGWKGFVYALEGVYDKESALAKTRALASHDDGNTLTNLLWWLHSRGNVDNMVVGSGRCCWYRQYGH
;
A
#
# COMPACT_ATOMS: atom_id res chain seq x y z
N MET A 1 18.30 6.26 -26.43
CA MET A 1 17.58 7.29 -25.64
C MET A 1 16.41 7.96 -26.39
N ARG A 2 16.52 8.45 -27.62
CA ARG A 2 15.37 9.10 -28.33
C ARG A 2 14.21 8.16 -28.70
N ARG A 3 14.44 6.86 -28.94
CA ARG A 3 13.38 5.87 -29.19
C ARG A 3 12.64 5.45 -27.91
N TRP A 4 13.33 5.41 -26.77
CA TRP A 4 12.73 5.09 -25.47
C TRP A 4 11.79 6.19 -24.98
N LYS A 5 12.16 7.46 -25.13
CA LYS A 5 11.27 8.60 -24.79
C LYS A 5 9.98 8.62 -25.66
N LYS A 6 10.02 8.12 -26.90
CA LYS A 6 8.82 8.01 -27.73
C LYS A 6 7.90 6.86 -27.31
N GLN A 7 8.44 5.74 -26.84
CA GLN A 7 7.64 4.61 -26.36
C GLN A 7 7.04 4.88 -24.98
N LEU A 8 7.79 5.49 -24.07
CA LEU A 8 7.24 5.96 -22.78
C LEU A 8 6.18 7.07 -22.99
N GLY A 9 6.45 8.01 -23.90
CA GLY A 9 5.50 9.07 -24.22
C GLY A 9 4.17 8.56 -24.81
N HIS A 10 4.19 7.47 -25.58
CA HIS A 10 2.97 6.87 -26.12
C HIS A 10 2.22 6.00 -25.12
N THR A 11 2.90 5.34 -24.18
CA THR A 11 2.26 4.55 -23.13
C THR A 11 1.67 5.46 -22.04
N ILE A 12 2.40 6.50 -21.65
CA ILE A 12 1.91 7.53 -20.72
C ILE A 12 0.78 8.35 -21.36
N SER A 13 0.88 8.70 -22.65
CA SER A 13 -0.19 9.41 -23.36
C SER A 13 -1.48 8.58 -23.49
N ARG A 14 -1.39 7.25 -23.62
CA ARG A 14 -2.58 6.39 -23.64
C ARG A 14 -3.18 6.16 -22.24
N LEU A 15 -2.36 6.09 -21.18
CA LEU A 15 -2.82 6.02 -19.81
C LEU A 15 -3.39 7.36 -19.32
N VAL A 16 -2.80 8.48 -19.75
CA VAL A 16 -3.31 9.84 -19.44
C VAL A 16 -4.52 10.20 -20.29
N SER A 17 -4.67 9.64 -21.51
CA SER A 17 -5.83 9.90 -22.36
C SER A 17 -7.04 9.03 -22.01
N SER A 18 -6.88 7.97 -21.21
CA SER A 18 -7.96 7.12 -20.71
C SER A 18 -8.42 7.48 -19.30
N LYS A 19 -7.65 8.27 -18.54
CA LYS A 19 -8.18 8.94 -17.36
C LYS A 19 -8.98 10.13 -17.87
N PRO A 20 -10.27 10.25 -17.56
CA PRO A 20 -10.91 11.55 -17.70
C PRO A 20 -9.99 12.52 -16.95
N PRO A 21 -9.62 13.68 -17.55
CA PRO A 21 -8.89 14.66 -16.79
C PRO A 21 -9.66 14.81 -15.49
N PHE A 22 -8.96 14.75 -14.35
CA PHE A 22 -9.54 15.30 -13.13
C PHE A 22 -10.16 16.59 -13.61
N ASN A 23 -11.48 16.59 -13.71
CA ASN A 23 -12.17 17.77 -14.10
C ASN A 23 -11.84 18.77 -12.99
N LEU A 24 -10.82 19.56 -13.24
CA LEU A 24 -10.73 20.88 -12.65
C LEU A 24 -11.97 21.55 -13.17
N ALA A 25 -13.13 21.21 -12.56
CA ALA A 25 -14.41 21.73 -12.95
C ALA A 25 -14.24 23.24 -12.84
N ARG A 26 -14.21 23.91 -13.98
CA ARG A 26 -14.42 25.35 -13.97
C ARG A 26 -15.75 25.52 -13.26
N PRO A 27 -15.80 26.15 -12.08
CA PRO A 27 -17.02 26.30 -11.34
C PRO A 27 -17.95 27.14 -12.23
N LYS A 28 -19.15 26.66 -12.48
CA LYS A 28 -20.25 27.56 -12.85
C LYS A 28 -20.38 28.52 -11.69
N PRO A 29 -20.50 29.84 -11.93
CA PRO A 29 -20.66 30.79 -10.86
C PRO A 29 -21.93 30.41 -10.07
N ALA A 30 -21.73 30.16 -8.78
CA ALA A 30 -22.81 29.87 -7.84
C ALA A 30 -23.63 31.15 -7.61
N ALA A 31 -24.95 31.01 -7.53
CA ALA A 31 -25.81 32.07 -7.09
C ALA A 31 -25.47 32.50 -5.64
N PRO A 32 -25.56 33.76 -5.26
CA PRO A 32 -25.24 34.21 -3.90
C PRO A 32 -26.16 33.54 -2.88
N PRO A 33 -25.64 33.17 -1.70
CA PRO A 33 -26.39 32.47 -0.65
C PRO A 33 -27.44 33.41 -0.04
N PRO A 34 -28.60 32.89 0.39
CA PRO A 34 -29.57 33.65 1.17
C PRO A 34 -29.02 34.01 2.56
N PRO A 35 -29.53 35.09 3.20
CA PRO A 35 -29.07 35.50 4.52
C PRO A 35 -29.43 34.47 5.60
N PRO A 36 -28.60 34.35 6.67
CA PRO A 36 -28.79 33.36 7.73
C PRO A 36 -30.04 33.63 8.57
N PRO A 37 -30.70 32.61 9.10
CA PRO A 37 -31.79 32.77 10.07
C PRO A 37 -31.27 33.26 11.44
N PRO A 38 -32.13 33.89 12.26
CA PRO A 38 -31.73 34.39 13.58
C PRO A 38 -31.39 33.26 14.58
N PRO A 39 -30.52 33.52 15.54
CA PRO A 39 -30.03 32.49 16.47
C PRO A 39 -31.12 32.05 17.47
N HIS A 40 -31.25 30.74 17.68
CA HIS A 40 -32.03 30.15 18.75
C HIS A 40 -31.11 29.79 19.93
N SER A 41 -31.31 30.38 21.08
CA SER A 41 -30.64 30.03 22.31
C SER A 41 -31.31 28.79 22.95
N SER A 42 -30.63 27.65 22.89
CA SER A 42 -30.95 26.52 23.76
C SER A 42 -29.69 25.68 23.99
N HIS A 43 -29.38 25.40 25.24
CA HIS A 43 -28.31 24.51 25.62
C HIS A 43 -28.54 23.11 25.01
N PRO A 44 -27.53 22.46 24.39
CA PRO A 44 -27.69 21.12 23.87
C PRO A 44 -27.94 20.14 25.06
N PRO A 45 -28.81 19.13 24.87
CA PRO A 45 -28.93 18.05 25.83
C PRO A 45 -27.61 17.24 25.87
N PRO A 46 -27.31 16.57 26.98
CA PRO A 46 -26.14 15.70 27.06
C PRO A 46 -26.22 14.63 25.95
N PRO A 47 -25.08 14.20 25.41
CA PRO A 47 -25.07 13.20 24.36
C PRO A 47 -25.83 11.95 24.82
N PRO A 48 -26.64 11.33 23.92
CA PRO A 48 -27.34 10.10 24.26
C PRO A 48 -26.32 9.03 24.67
N PRO A 49 -26.63 8.18 25.66
CA PRO A 49 -25.76 7.06 26.03
C PRO A 49 -25.55 6.19 24.76
N GLN A 50 -24.30 5.83 24.51
CA GLN A 50 -23.99 4.92 23.42
C GLN A 50 -24.83 3.65 23.58
N PRO A 51 -25.45 3.12 22.51
CA PRO A 51 -26.23 1.91 22.61
C PRO A 51 -25.35 0.78 23.17
N ALA A 52 -25.81 0.14 24.26
CA ALA A 52 -25.17 -1.00 24.84
C ALA A 52 -24.92 -2.05 23.75
N MET A 53 -23.71 -2.58 23.68
CA MET A 53 -23.37 -3.63 22.72
C MET A 53 -24.36 -4.77 22.85
N PRO A 54 -24.95 -5.23 21.74
CA PRO A 54 -25.84 -6.39 21.80
C PRO A 54 -25.05 -7.61 22.27
N PRO A 55 -25.68 -8.54 23.02
CA PRO A 55 -25.02 -9.73 23.54
C PRO A 55 -24.46 -10.55 22.37
N HIS A 56 -23.29 -11.13 22.55
CA HIS A 56 -22.49 -11.91 21.58
C HIS A 56 -23.34 -12.67 20.55
N GLY A 57 -23.58 -12.02 19.42
CA GLY A 57 -24.18 -12.65 18.24
C GLY A 57 -23.22 -13.66 17.63
N ARG A 58 -23.71 -14.82 17.27
CA ARG A 58 -22.97 -15.83 16.49
C ARG A 58 -22.38 -15.16 15.25
N ARG A 59 -21.09 -15.42 14.97
CA ARG A 59 -20.44 -15.02 13.71
C ARG A 59 -21.41 -15.30 12.56
N PRO A 60 -21.61 -14.35 11.63
CA PRO A 60 -22.30 -14.68 10.37
C PRO A 60 -21.60 -15.88 9.75
N ALA A 61 -22.36 -16.89 9.35
CA ALA A 61 -21.79 -18.03 8.65
C ALA A 61 -21.17 -17.53 7.34
N PRO A 62 -19.96 -17.96 7.00
CA PRO A 62 -19.40 -17.68 5.67
C PRO A 62 -20.38 -18.16 4.60
N PRO A 63 -20.46 -17.50 3.42
CA PRO A 63 -21.32 -17.96 2.34
C PRO A 63 -21.07 -19.44 2.06
N ALA A 64 -22.14 -20.16 1.76
CA ALA A 64 -22.07 -21.60 1.50
C ALA A 64 -21.02 -21.91 0.41
N PRO A 65 -20.26 -23.01 0.52
CA PRO A 65 -19.30 -23.38 -0.50
C PRO A 65 -20.00 -23.51 -1.86
N GLY A 66 -19.63 -22.65 -2.83
CA GLY A 66 -20.11 -22.71 -4.20
C GLY A 66 -20.90 -21.50 -4.72
N GLY A 67 -21.28 -20.51 -3.89
CA GLY A 67 -22.00 -19.33 -4.35
C GLY A 67 -21.22 -18.03 -4.13
N HIS A 68 -20.72 -17.39 -5.20
CA HIS A 68 -20.22 -16.04 -5.11
C HIS A 68 -21.39 -15.06 -4.94
N VAL A 69 -21.21 -14.06 -4.09
CA VAL A 69 -22.26 -13.08 -3.77
C VAL A 69 -22.52 -12.14 -4.94
N PHE A 70 -21.47 -11.79 -5.68
CA PHE A 70 -21.58 -11.06 -6.93
C PHE A 70 -21.57 -12.01 -8.12
N PRO A 71 -22.29 -11.69 -9.22
CA PRO A 71 -22.33 -12.54 -10.41
C PRO A 71 -20.94 -12.76 -10.97
N GLN A 72 -20.65 -14.00 -11.39
CA GLN A 72 -19.39 -14.33 -12.05
C GLN A 72 -19.40 -13.87 -13.51
N ALA A 73 -18.27 -13.39 -13.99
CA ALA A 73 -18.08 -13.05 -15.38
C ALA A 73 -16.62 -13.27 -15.81
N ALA A 74 -16.43 -13.68 -17.06
CA ALA A 74 -15.11 -13.83 -17.65
C ALA A 74 -14.61 -12.48 -18.16
N SER A 75 -13.39 -12.11 -17.77
CA SER A 75 -12.71 -10.93 -18.26
C SER A 75 -12.01 -11.20 -19.60
N THR A 76 -12.07 -10.21 -20.51
CA THR A 76 -11.35 -10.23 -21.77
C THR A 76 -9.99 -9.55 -21.69
N VAL A 77 -9.70 -8.84 -20.60
CA VAL A 77 -8.47 -8.03 -20.43
C VAL A 77 -7.47 -8.65 -19.48
N LEU A 78 -7.89 -9.59 -18.62
CA LEU A 78 -6.99 -10.21 -17.65
C LEU A 78 -6.05 -11.22 -18.30
N PRO A 79 -4.74 -11.20 -17.96
CA PRO A 79 -3.78 -12.16 -18.46
C PRO A 79 -4.11 -13.58 -18.01
N ASP A 80 -3.58 -14.59 -18.74
CA ASP A 80 -3.70 -15.99 -18.31
C ASP A 80 -2.62 -16.30 -17.26
N PRO A 81 -2.99 -16.64 -16.01
CA PRO A 81 -2.03 -16.96 -14.97
C PRO A 81 -1.28 -18.28 -15.24
N ALA A 82 -1.86 -19.22 -16.00
CA ALA A 82 -1.23 -20.51 -16.30
C ALA A 82 0.11 -20.34 -17.04
N ARG A 83 0.34 -19.19 -17.63
CA ARG A 83 1.60 -18.89 -18.30
C ARG A 83 2.81 -18.93 -17.36
N PHE A 84 2.65 -18.45 -16.12
CA PHE A 84 3.77 -18.31 -15.17
C PHE A 84 3.60 -19.14 -13.88
N PHE A 85 2.39 -19.43 -13.45
CA PHE A 85 2.18 -20.22 -12.24
C PHE A 85 2.21 -21.72 -12.53
N ALA A 86 2.76 -22.49 -11.60
CA ALA A 86 2.69 -23.94 -11.64
C ALA A 86 1.22 -24.41 -11.53
N PRO A 87 0.83 -25.53 -12.21
CA PRO A 87 -0.56 -26.00 -12.23
C PRO A 87 -1.20 -26.17 -10.86
N GLY A 88 -0.43 -26.61 -9.86
CA GLY A 88 -0.91 -26.78 -8.49
C GLY A 88 -1.32 -25.50 -7.78
N LEU A 89 -0.87 -24.32 -8.26
CA LEU A 89 -1.22 -23.01 -7.69
C LEU A 89 -2.51 -22.42 -8.30
N LEU A 90 -2.96 -22.94 -9.44
CA LEU A 90 -4.09 -22.36 -10.19
C LEU A 90 -5.46 -22.70 -9.58
N SER A 91 -5.52 -23.55 -8.58
CA SER A 91 -6.76 -23.96 -7.91
C SER A 91 -7.24 -22.98 -6.83
N ALA A 92 -6.46 -21.96 -6.50
CA ALA A 92 -6.77 -20.95 -5.50
C ALA A 92 -6.67 -19.55 -6.10
N PRO A 93 -7.30 -18.53 -5.49
CA PRO A 93 -7.13 -17.15 -5.90
C PRO A 93 -5.66 -16.73 -5.88
N LEU A 94 -5.23 -16.00 -6.92
CA LEU A 94 -3.85 -15.64 -7.13
C LEU A 94 -3.56 -14.20 -6.68
N PRO A 95 -2.33 -13.90 -6.25
CA PRO A 95 -1.94 -12.54 -5.91
C PRO A 95 -1.95 -11.64 -7.15
N THR A 96 -2.43 -10.41 -6.98
CA THR A 96 -2.56 -9.43 -8.08
C THR A 96 -1.80 -8.13 -7.83
N ASN A 97 -1.11 -8.03 -6.69
CA ASN A 97 -0.38 -6.82 -6.31
C ASN A 97 0.81 -7.14 -5.38
N CYS A 98 1.36 -8.34 -5.50
CA CYS A 98 2.48 -8.80 -4.68
C CYS A 98 3.82 -8.22 -5.17
N PHE A 99 4.84 -8.30 -4.32
CA PHE A 99 6.19 -7.79 -4.62
C PHE A 99 6.88 -8.47 -5.80
N PHE A 100 6.40 -9.64 -6.24
CA PHE A 100 6.92 -10.40 -7.38
C PHE A 100 5.99 -10.39 -8.61
N GLN A 101 5.06 -9.43 -8.68
CA GLN A 101 4.00 -9.42 -9.69
C GLN A 101 4.52 -9.34 -11.12
N ASN A 102 5.62 -8.61 -11.37
CA ASN A 102 6.21 -8.52 -12.70
C ASN A 102 6.66 -9.88 -13.25
N PHE A 103 7.03 -10.84 -12.39
CA PHE A 103 7.34 -12.20 -12.85
C PHE A 103 6.14 -12.95 -13.42
N THR A 104 4.93 -12.46 -13.23
CA THR A 104 3.68 -13.08 -13.69
C THR A 104 2.98 -12.26 -14.78
N LEU A 105 3.65 -11.24 -15.31
CA LEU A 105 3.08 -10.31 -16.30
C LEU A 105 3.89 -10.30 -17.59
N LYS A 106 3.24 -10.15 -18.73
CA LYS A 106 3.81 -10.09 -20.09
C LYS A 106 4.89 -11.15 -20.35
N ASN A 107 6.17 -10.74 -20.34
CA ASN A 107 7.32 -11.64 -20.55
C ASN A 107 7.89 -12.19 -19.25
N GLY A 108 7.49 -11.65 -18.08
CA GLY A 108 8.02 -12.01 -16.77
C GLY A 108 9.47 -11.55 -16.56
N ASP A 109 9.94 -10.56 -17.32
CA ASP A 109 11.35 -10.15 -17.40
C ASP A 109 11.61 -8.74 -16.85
N GLN A 110 10.61 -8.07 -16.26
CA GLN A 110 10.82 -6.81 -15.58
C GLN A 110 11.38 -7.04 -14.17
N PRO A 111 12.16 -6.06 -13.62
CA PRO A 111 12.75 -6.19 -12.29
C PRO A 111 11.71 -6.30 -11.19
N GLU A 112 12.09 -7.03 -10.11
CA GLU A 112 11.41 -7.03 -8.81
C GLU A 112 12.39 -6.67 -7.70
N TYR A 113 11.86 -6.06 -6.64
CA TYR A 113 12.65 -5.41 -5.59
C TYR A 113 12.44 -6.14 -4.27
N ILE A 114 13.40 -7.02 -3.91
CA ILE A 114 13.36 -7.83 -2.69
C ILE A 114 14.16 -7.23 -1.53
N HIS A 115 14.84 -6.13 -1.78
CA HIS A 115 15.75 -5.44 -0.88
C HIS A 115 16.58 -6.35 0.04
N PRO A 116 17.91 -6.18 0.07
CA PRO A 116 18.66 -5.07 -0.53
C PRO A 116 18.83 -5.17 -2.04
N TYR A 117 18.46 -6.31 -2.63
CA TYR A 117 18.63 -6.58 -4.06
C TYR A 117 17.40 -6.25 -4.87
N SER A 118 17.62 -5.89 -6.13
CA SER A 118 16.65 -6.08 -7.19
C SER A 118 17.04 -7.30 -8.02
N VAL A 119 16.03 -8.00 -8.53
CA VAL A 119 16.21 -9.26 -9.26
C VAL A 119 15.38 -9.25 -10.53
N ARG A 120 15.83 -9.97 -11.56
CA ARG A 120 15.12 -10.10 -12.83
C ARG A 120 15.27 -11.53 -13.36
N SER A 121 14.22 -12.04 -13.96
CA SER A 121 14.29 -13.29 -14.68
C SER A 121 15.09 -13.11 -15.98
N ALA A 122 15.96 -14.05 -16.29
CA ALA A 122 16.73 -14.12 -17.51
C ALA A 122 16.54 -15.50 -18.17
N ALA A 123 17.01 -15.66 -19.40
CA ALA A 123 16.98 -16.96 -20.05
C ALA A 123 17.75 -18.00 -19.20
N ALA A 124 17.04 -19.04 -18.80
CA ALA A 124 17.56 -20.15 -17.98
C ALA A 124 18.18 -19.76 -16.63
N GLY A 125 17.87 -18.60 -16.07
CA GLY A 125 18.46 -18.19 -14.80
C GLY A 125 17.94 -16.88 -14.23
N LEU A 126 18.61 -16.45 -13.16
CA LEU A 126 18.27 -15.26 -12.36
C LEU A 126 19.38 -14.21 -12.47
N THR A 127 19.00 -12.99 -12.78
CA THR A 127 19.87 -11.82 -12.70
C THR A 127 19.63 -11.09 -11.39
N LEU A 128 20.70 -10.74 -10.68
CA LEU A 128 20.66 -9.94 -9.48
C LEU A 128 21.41 -8.62 -9.68
N CYS A 129 20.97 -7.60 -8.92
CA CYS A 129 21.58 -6.29 -8.86
C CYS A 129 21.61 -5.82 -7.40
N TYR A 130 22.75 -5.27 -6.96
CA TYR A 130 22.77 -4.40 -5.79
C TYR A 130 22.70 -2.95 -6.32
N PRO A 131 21.51 -2.35 -6.31
CA PRO A 131 21.24 -1.19 -7.17
C PRO A 131 21.92 0.08 -6.66
N ALA A 132 22.57 0.80 -7.58
CA ALA A 132 23.06 2.13 -7.31
C ALA A 132 21.89 3.10 -7.07
N ARG A 133 22.06 4.03 -6.14
CA ARG A 133 21.09 5.07 -5.81
C ARG A 133 21.43 6.36 -6.55
N SER A 134 20.44 6.95 -7.19
CA SER A 134 20.52 8.25 -7.85
C SER A 134 19.44 9.16 -7.31
N HIS A 135 19.76 10.41 -7.02
CA HIS A 135 18.86 11.35 -6.36
C HIS A 135 18.86 12.72 -7.05
N SER A 136 17.81 13.45 -6.85
CA SER A 136 17.59 14.83 -7.28
C SER A 136 16.42 15.41 -6.48
N PRO A 137 16.13 16.72 -6.57
CA PRO A 137 14.92 17.29 -5.98
C PRO A 137 13.62 16.64 -6.43
N ALA A 138 13.60 16.02 -7.63
CA ALA A 138 12.40 15.41 -8.18
C ALA A 138 12.21 13.94 -7.82
N PHE A 139 13.27 13.23 -7.52
CA PHE A 139 13.21 11.80 -7.20
C PHE A 139 14.43 11.30 -6.44
N ASP A 140 14.23 10.20 -5.75
CA ASP A 140 15.27 9.32 -5.24
C ASP A 140 14.98 7.92 -5.80
N ILE A 141 15.94 7.28 -6.49
CA ILE A 141 15.71 6.06 -7.26
C ILE A 141 16.89 5.09 -7.19
N GLN A 142 16.60 3.81 -7.10
CA GLN A 142 17.53 2.71 -7.31
C GLN A 142 17.35 2.12 -8.71
N THR A 143 18.41 2.14 -9.51
CA THR A 143 18.39 1.65 -10.91
C THR A 143 18.92 0.23 -11.01
N PHE A 144 18.28 -0.58 -11.85
CA PHE A 144 18.71 -1.96 -12.12
C PHE A 144 19.88 -2.00 -13.08
N ALA A 145 20.94 -2.74 -12.71
CA ALA A 145 22.01 -3.20 -13.58
C ALA A 145 22.15 -4.73 -13.44
N ALA A 146 22.57 -5.43 -14.47
CA ALA A 146 22.78 -6.88 -14.40
C ALA A 146 24.16 -7.18 -13.77
N ASP A 147 24.29 -6.95 -12.45
CA ASP A 147 25.56 -7.13 -11.76
C ASP A 147 26.03 -8.58 -11.85
N LEU A 148 25.17 -9.54 -11.56
CA LEU A 148 25.42 -10.96 -11.75
C LEU A 148 24.19 -11.68 -12.30
N THR A 149 24.41 -12.62 -13.23
CA THR A 149 23.39 -13.54 -13.73
C THR A 149 23.84 -14.97 -13.50
N VAL A 150 23.08 -15.71 -12.70
CA VAL A 150 23.29 -17.16 -12.50
C VAL A 150 22.35 -17.92 -13.41
N SER A 151 22.88 -18.75 -14.29
CA SER A 151 22.10 -19.50 -15.29
C SER A 151 22.66 -20.87 -15.56
N SER A 152 21.85 -21.75 -16.17
CA SER A 152 22.31 -23.03 -16.74
C SER A 152 22.29 -22.94 -18.25
N PRO A 153 23.45 -22.95 -18.92
CA PRO A 153 23.54 -22.81 -20.38
C PRO A 153 22.84 -23.92 -21.17
N SER A 154 22.82 -25.14 -20.62
CA SER A 154 22.16 -26.30 -21.25
C SER A 154 20.64 -26.13 -21.41
N ASP A 155 20.02 -25.32 -20.57
CA ASP A 155 18.59 -25.08 -20.57
C ASP A 155 18.16 -23.86 -21.41
N ALA A 156 19.09 -22.98 -21.75
CA ALA A 156 18.82 -21.76 -22.50
C ALA A 156 18.22 -22.00 -23.89
N ALA A 157 18.52 -23.12 -24.49
CA ALA A 157 18.04 -23.50 -25.84
C ALA A 157 16.62 -24.11 -25.84
N ALA A 158 16.11 -24.56 -24.69
CA ALA A 158 14.84 -25.28 -24.56
C ALA A 158 13.67 -24.42 -24.06
N ALA A 159 13.92 -23.18 -23.62
CA ALA A 159 12.97 -22.41 -22.84
C ALA A 159 12.02 -21.58 -23.67
N GLY A 160 10.77 -22.05 -23.83
CA GLY A 160 9.63 -21.23 -24.29
C GLY A 160 9.18 -20.19 -23.24
N GLN A 161 9.60 -20.32 -21.97
CA GLN A 161 9.34 -19.37 -20.89
C GLN A 161 10.56 -19.22 -19.96
N PRO A 162 10.84 -18.01 -19.46
CA PRO A 162 12.06 -17.76 -18.68
C PRO A 162 12.03 -18.44 -17.30
N HIS A 163 10.87 -18.59 -16.66
CA HIS A 163 10.71 -19.18 -15.33
C HIS A 163 9.27 -19.63 -15.08
N ARG A 164 9.07 -20.34 -13.94
CA ARG A 164 7.76 -20.71 -13.40
C ARG A 164 7.72 -20.43 -11.90
N VAL A 165 6.68 -19.75 -11.41
CA VAL A 165 6.39 -19.60 -9.99
C VAL A 165 5.84 -20.93 -9.47
N VAL A 166 6.58 -21.57 -8.56
CA VAL A 166 6.24 -22.89 -8.01
C VAL A 166 5.76 -22.84 -6.56
N ALA A 167 6.12 -21.77 -5.84
CA ALA A 167 5.62 -21.49 -4.50
C ALA A 167 5.71 -19.98 -4.22
N PHE A 168 4.84 -19.49 -3.36
CA PHE A 168 4.90 -18.13 -2.81
C PHE A 168 4.20 -18.06 -1.46
N ASP A 169 4.59 -17.07 -0.68
CA ASP A 169 3.95 -16.70 0.60
C ASP A 169 4.01 -15.17 0.81
N ASP A 170 3.86 -14.68 2.06
CA ASP A 170 3.85 -13.25 2.34
C ASP A 170 5.20 -12.57 2.08
N LEU A 171 6.31 -13.29 2.31
CA LEU A 171 7.66 -12.74 2.34
C LEU A 171 8.58 -13.35 1.28
N SER A 172 8.10 -14.34 0.51
CA SER A 172 8.95 -15.07 -0.44
C SER A 172 8.24 -15.50 -1.72
N VAL A 173 9.05 -15.77 -2.76
CA VAL A 173 8.63 -16.45 -3.98
C VAL A 173 9.73 -17.43 -4.42
N THR A 174 9.32 -18.60 -4.87
CA THR A 174 10.22 -19.62 -5.42
C THR A 174 9.99 -19.73 -6.92
N LEU A 175 11.08 -19.56 -7.68
CA LEU A 175 11.08 -19.65 -9.15
C LEU A 175 11.87 -20.86 -9.61
N ASP A 176 11.30 -21.66 -10.52
CA ASP A 176 12.04 -22.67 -11.27
C ASP A 176 12.42 -22.12 -12.65
N PHE A 177 13.69 -22.27 -13.01
CA PHE A 177 14.25 -21.96 -14.32
C PHE A 177 14.50 -23.29 -15.04
N SER A 178 13.64 -23.58 -16.01
CA SER A 178 13.60 -24.92 -16.66
C SER A 178 13.56 -26.07 -15.64
N SER A 179 14.33 -27.12 -15.85
CA SER A 179 14.43 -28.26 -14.93
C SER A 179 15.68 -28.24 -14.02
N SER A 180 16.55 -27.25 -14.16
CA SER A 180 17.90 -27.28 -13.61
C SER A 180 18.11 -26.41 -12.39
N LEU A 181 17.53 -25.20 -12.36
CA LEU A 181 17.78 -24.23 -11.29
C LEU A 181 16.50 -23.81 -10.60
N ARG A 182 16.58 -23.62 -9.30
CA ARG A 182 15.55 -23.07 -8.43
C ARG A 182 16.08 -21.90 -7.63
N ALA A 183 15.40 -20.74 -7.70
CA ALA A 183 15.73 -19.57 -6.90
C ALA A 183 14.74 -19.41 -5.74
N PHE A 184 15.26 -19.18 -4.53
CA PHE A 184 14.50 -18.80 -3.35
C PHE A 184 14.68 -17.30 -3.12
N LEU A 185 13.67 -16.50 -3.47
CA LEU A 185 13.70 -15.05 -3.33
C LEU A 185 12.92 -14.67 -2.08
N VAL A 186 13.64 -14.33 -1.00
CA VAL A 186 13.08 -13.99 0.30
C VAL A 186 13.45 -12.56 0.65
N ARG A 187 12.44 -11.75 0.96
CA ARG A 187 12.61 -10.32 1.26
C ARG A 187 13.45 -10.11 2.52
N GLY A 188 14.35 -9.13 2.43
CA GLY A 188 15.26 -8.81 3.53
C GLY A 188 16.38 -9.84 3.73
N CYS A 189 16.60 -10.80 2.83
CA CYS A 189 17.74 -11.70 2.92
C CYS A 189 19.00 -11.03 2.37
N PRO A 190 20.13 -10.99 3.13
CA PRO A 190 21.40 -10.45 2.61
C PRO A 190 22.07 -11.35 1.56
N PHE A 191 21.46 -12.48 1.25
CA PHE A 191 21.93 -13.42 0.22
C PHE A 191 20.82 -13.70 -0.78
N VAL A 192 21.16 -13.77 -2.06
CA VAL A 192 20.32 -14.39 -3.09
C VAL A 192 20.70 -15.86 -3.20
N THR A 193 19.73 -16.76 -3.11
CA THR A 193 19.94 -18.21 -3.04
C THR A 193 19.40 -18.89 -4.29
N VAL A 194 20.27 -19.64 -4.99
CA VAL A 194 19.94 -20.49 -6.15
C VAL A 194 20.41 -21.91 -5.87
N ALA A 195 19.55 -22.88 -6.08
CA ALA A 195 19.85 -24.30 -5.91
C ALA A 195 19.73 -25.03 -7.26
N THR A 196 20.51 -26.07 -7.44
CA THR A 196 20.27 -27.03 -8.53
C THR A 196 19.07 -27.92 -8.17
N ALA A 197 18.22 -28.23 -9.14
CA ALA A 197 17.08 -29.11 -8.90
C ALA A 197 17.57 -30.55 -8.67
N GLU A 198 17.09 -31.20 -7.61
CA GLU A 198 17.51 -32.56 -7.25
C GLU A 198 17.33 -33.57 -8.39
N ALA A 199 16.26 -33.43 -9.17
CA ALA A 199 15.96 -34.32 -10.30
C ALA A 199 16.86 -34.10 -11.51
N ALA A 200 17.58 -32.98 -11.60
CA ALA A 200 18.41 -32.65 -12.76
C ALA A 200 19.80 -33.29 -12.71
N GLY A 201 20.25 -33.75 -11.52
CA GLY A 201 21.64 -34.17 -11.31
C GLY A 201 22.63 -33.01 -11.37
N PRO A 202 23.92 -33.25 -11.60
CA PRO A 202 24.92 -32.20 -11.79
C PRO A 202 24.61 -31.37 -13.05
N VAL A 203 24.63 -30.03 -12.92
CA VAL A 203 24.34 -29.07 -14.02
C VAL A 203 25.52 -28.14 -14.26
N ASP A 204 25.67 -27.70 -15.49
CA ASP A 204 26.62 -26.63 -15.82
C ASP A 204 26.05 -25.29 -15.36
N VAL A 205 26.81 -24.57 -14.55
CA VAL A 205 26.41 -23.23 -14.04
C VAL A 205 27.27 -22.17 -14.71
N SER A 206 26.66 -21.11 -15.17
CA SER A 206 27.31 -19.90 -15.65
C SER A 206 27.00 -18.74 -14.71
N VAL A 207 28.02 -17.96 -14.34
CA VAL A 207 27.89 -16.68 -13.66
C VAL A 207 28.39 -15.59 -14.58
N ALA A 208 27.46 -14.81 -15.16
CA ALA A 208 27.76 -13.73 -16.08
C ALA A 208 27.52 -12.37 -15.45
N SER A 209 28.10 -11.32 -16.00
CA SER A 209 27.97 -9.93 -15.55
C SER A 209 27.97 -8.97 -16.72
N VAL A 210 27.37 -7.78 -16.57
CA VAL A 210 27.60 -6.64 -17.47
C VAL A 210 28.94 -5.95 -17.21
N HIS A 211 29.57 -6.29 -16.10
CA HIS A 211 30.87 -5.78 -15.65
C HIS A 211 31.97 -6.81 -15.91
N ALA A 212 33.19 -6.34 -16.05
CA ALA A 212 34.33 -7.25 -16.14
C ALA A 212 34.73 -7.74 -14.73
N PHE A 213 34.99 -9.05 -14.62
CA PHE A 213 35.60 -9.62 -13.43
C PHE A 213 37.09 -9.25 -13.40
N LEU A 214 37.48 -8.41 -12.45
CA LEU A 214 38.87 -8.09 -12.18
C LEU A 214 39.53 -9.22 -11.36
N GLU A 215 38.73 -9.90 -10.53
CA GLU A 215 39.17 -11.01 -9.71
C GLU A 215 38.01 -12.01 -9.57
N ALA A 216 38.30 -13.29 -9.74
CA ALA A 216 37.43 -14.39 -9.40
C ALA A 216 38.31 -15.48 -8.75
N ALA A 217 38.46 -15.43 -7.43
CA ALA A 217 39.40 -16.27 -6.69
C ALA A 217 38.69 -17.04 -5.59
N PRO A 218 39.05 -18.33 -5.39
CA PRO A 218 38.61 -19.09 -4.22
C PRO A 218 39.22 -18.49 -2.96
N CYS A 219 38.43 -18.42 -1.88
CA CYS A 219 38.85 -17.94 -0.56
C CYS A 219 39.24 -19.10 0.39
N ASP A 220 38.90 -20.34 -0.01
CA ASP A 220 39.20 -21.56 0.77
C ASP A 220 39.73 -22.69 -0.14
N ASP A 221 40.46 -23.62 0.46
CA ASP A 221 40.99 -24.79 -0.25
C ASP A 221 39.89 -25.74 -0.75
N ALA A 222 38.74 -25.73 -0.09
CA ALA A 222 37.58 -26.53 -0.44
C ALA A 222 36.81 -25.95 -1.65
N ARG A 223 37.15 -24.74 -2.11
CA ARG A 223 36.46 -24.03 -3.17
C ARG A 223 34.96 -23.90 -2.94
N THR A 224 34.58 -23.66 -1.68
CA THR A 224 33.18 -23.41 -1.28
C THR A 224 32.87 -21.93 -1.08
N LYS A 225 33.91 -21.09 -1.05
CA LYS A 225 33.76 -19.62 -1.00
C LYS A 225 34.63 -18.98 -2.10
N TRP A 226 34.02 -18.01 -2.82
CA TRP A 226 34.68 -17.23 -3.88
C TRP A 226 34.47 -15.74 -3.67
N ARG A 227 35.50 -14.95 -3.96
CA ARG A 227 35.43 -13.49 -4.05
C ARG A 227 35.40 -13.08 -5.52
N LEU A 228 34.39 -12.31 -5.87
CA LEU A 228 34.16 -11.77 -7.22
C LEU A 228 34.27 -10.25 -7.15
N ARG A 229 35.36 -9.69 -7.64
CA ARG A 229 35.58 -8.24 -7.69
C ARG A 229 35.38 -7.75 -9.12
N MET A 230 34.59 -6.71 -9.26
CA MET A 230 34.16 -6.15 -10.54
C MET A 230 34.85 -4.83 -10.86
N ASN A 231 34.94 -4.48 -12.15
CA ASN A 231 35.43 -3.18 -12.60
C ASN A 231 34.49 -2.00 -12.24
N SER A 232 33.24 -2.28 -11.84
CA SER A 232 32.34 -1.31 -11.23
C SER A 232 32.75 -0.87 -9.83
N GLY A 233 33.74 -1.56 -9.22
CA GLY A 233 34.13 -1.37 -7.82
C GLY A 233 33.36 -2.28 -6.83
N GLN A 234 32.31 -2.95 -7.29
CA GLN A 234 31.53 -3.87 -6.45
C GLN A 234 32.32 -5.15 -6.18
N THR A 235 32.11 -5.71 -4.98
CA THR A 235 32.61 -7.02 -4.56
C THR A 235 31.45 -7.90 -4.15
N PHE A 236 31.37 -9.10 -4.69
CA PHE A 236 30.40 -10.11 -4.30
C PHE A 236 31.14 -11.33 -3.71
N LEU A 237 30.50 -11.94 -2.72
CA LEU A 237 30.91 -13.23 -2.16
C LEU A 237 29.93 -14.29 -2.65
N LEU A 238 30.49 -15.37 -3.20
CA LEU A 238 29.70 -16.54 -3.60
C LEU A 238 30.06 -17.69 -2.66
N TYR A 239 29.06 -18.27 -2.04
CA TYR A 239 29.15 -19.43 -1.16
C TYR A 239 28.45 -20.62 -1.82
N ALA A 240 29.07 -21.78 -1.80
CA ALA A 240 28.51 -23.02 -2.35
C ALA A 240 28.42 -24.08 -1.27
N SER A 241 27.35 -24.88 -1.30
CA SER A 241 27.16 -26.00 -0.34
C SER A 241 28.09 -27.19 -0.61
N ALA A 242 28.69 -27.21 -1.80
CA ALA A 242 29.68 -28.22 -2.25
C ALA A 242 30.80 -27.53 -3.04
N PRO A 243 31.96 -28.16 -3.25
CA PRO A 243 33.03 -27.60 -4.05
C PRO A 243 32.53 -27.18 -5.45
N ILE A 244 32.78 -25.91 -5.83
CA ILE A 244 32.46 -25.39 -7.14
C ILE A 244 33.73 -24.95 -7.88
N ALA A 245 33.95 -25.48 -9.08
CA ALA A 245 35.13 -25.18 -9.88
C ALA A 245 34.84 -24.05 -10.87
N LEU A 246 34.80 -22.81 -10.36
CA LEU A 246 34.63 -21.63 -11.24
C LEU A 246 35.89 -21.41 -12.06
N SER A 247 35.74 -21.28 -13.37
CA SER A 247 36.78 -20.91 -14.32
C SER A 247 36.33 -19.73 -15.17
N GLN A 248 37.27 -18.85 -15.52
CA GLN A 248 36.96 -17.67 -16.33
C GLN A 248 36.85 -18.05 -17.81
N ALA A 249 35.62 -18.06 -18.33
CA ALA A 249 35.32 -18.32 -19.73
C ALA A 249 35.52 -17.05 -20.59
N SER A 250 35.30 -15.86 -20.04
CA SER A 250 35.56 -14.55 -20.60
C SER A 250 35.76 -13.50 -19.52
N VAL A 251 36.07 -12.27 -19.90
CA VAL A 251 36.18 -11.16 -18.92
C VAL A 251 34.87 -10.87 -18.17
N THR A 252 33.73 -11.30 -18.72
CA THR A 252 32.39 -11.08 -18.15
C THR A 252 31.66 -12.37 -17.80
N GLN A 253 32.32 -13.52 -17.89
CA GLN A 253 31.66 -14.81 -17.67
C GLN A 253 32.56 -15.82 -16.97
N LEU A 254 32.02 -16.42 -15.92
CA LEU A 254 32.59 -17.59 -15.23
C LEU A 254 31.73 -18.82 -15.54
N ALA A 255 32.37 -19.99 -15.61
CA ALA A 255 31.70 -21.27 -15.83
C ALA A 255 32.10 -22.28 -14.77
N ALA A 256 31.16 -23.08 -14.33
CA ALA A 256 31.37 -24.20 -13.43
C ALA A 256 30.64 -25.44 -13.98
N PRO A 257 31.36 -26.41 -14.55
CA PRO A 257 30.74 -27.63 -15.05
C PRO A 257 30.33 -28.57 -13.92
N GLY A 258 29.22 -29.26 -14.12
CA GLY A 258 28.80 -30.37 -13.30
C GLY A 258 28.58 -30.07 -11.81
N PHE A 259 28.05 -28.89 -11.47
CA PHE A 259 27.75 -28.52 -10.08
C PHE A 259 26.41 -29.11 -9.62
N SER A 260 26.38 -29.58 -8.36
CA SER A 260 25.15 -29.97 -7.68
C SER A 260 25.15 -29.41 -6.26
N GLY A 261 24.16 -28.59 -5.90
CA GLY A 261 24.07 -27.99 -4.59
C GLY A 261 23.40 -26.62 -4.58
N VAL A 262 23.72 -25.84 -3.56
CA VAL A 262 23.18 -24.51 -3.31
C VAL A 262 24.27 -23.47 -3.51
N ILE A 263 23.97 -22.41 -4.23
CA ILE A 263 24.81 -21.22 -4.40
C ILE A 263 24.10 -20.05 -3.70
N ARG A 264 24.85 -19.34 -2.85
CA ARG A 264 24.39 -18.12 -2.19
C ARG A 264 25.32 -16.98 -2.55
N ILE A 265 24.74 -15.86 -3.00
CA ILE A 265 25.50 -14.68 -3.43
C ILE A 265 25.14 -13.51 -2.53
N ALA A 266 26.14 -12.86 -1.98
CA ALA A 266 26.00 -11.63 -1.20
C ALA A 266 26.88 -10.53 -1.77
N TYR A 267 26.35 -9.33 -1.89
CA TYR A 267 27.16 -8.12 -2.06
C TYR A 267 27.91 -7.83 -0.76
N LEU A 268 29.16 -7.41 -0.85
CA LEU A 268 30.00 -7.04 0.29
C LEU A 268 30.08 -5.50 0.37
N PRO A 269 29.25 -4.85 1.21
CA PRO A 269 29.24 -3.38 1.30
C PRO A 269 30.54 -2.81 1.89
N ASP A 270 31.10 -3.50 2.89
CA ASP A 270 32.33 -3.15 3.59
C ASP A 270 33.10 -4.43 3.90
N PRO A 271 34.42 -4.46 3.67
CA PRO A 271 35.27 -5.61 4.02
C PRO A 271 35.12 -6.10 5.46
N ALA A 272 34.83 -5.19 6.42
CA ALA A 272 34.59 -5.57 7.82
C ALA A 272 33.36 -6.45 8.04
N MET A 273 32.41 -6.45 7.10
CA MET A 273 31.20 -7.26 7.17
C MET A 273 31.39 -8.70 6.67
N GLU A 274 32.52 -9.02 6.05
CA GLU A 274 32.78 -10.34 5.47
C GLU A 274 32.65 -11.46 6.51
N ALA A 275 33.21 -11.28 7.70
CA ALA A 275 33.14 -12.26 8.78
C ALA A 275 31.70 -12.59 9.22
N VAL A 276 30.80 -11.58 9.19
CA VAL A 276 29.37 -11.78 9.48
C VAL A 276 28.71 -12.60 8.36
N LEU A 277 28.99 -12.27 7.09
CA LEU A 277 28.48 -13.06 5.96
C LEU A 277 28.97 -14.50 6.02
N ASP A 278 30.25 -14.73 6.34
CA ASP A 278 30.81 -16.08 6.49
C ASP A 278 30.07 -16.88 7.57
N GLN A 279 29.84 -16.28 8.74
CA GLN A 279 29.17 -16.92 9.87
C GLN A 279 27.76 -17.43 9.51
N TYR A 280 26.99 -16.65 8.71
CA TYR A 280 25.61 -16.96 8.39
C TYR A 280 25.39 -17.54 6.98
N SER A 281 26.47 -17.84 6.25
CA SER A 281 26.39 -18.33 4.87
C SER A 281 25.67 -19.67 4.70
N ARG A 282 25.69 -20.53 5.74
CA ARG A 282 25.21 -21.93 5.66
C ARG A 282 23.75 -22.13 6.00
N CYS A 283 23.08 -21.10 6.54
CA CYS A 283 21.64 -21.12 6.85
C CYS A 283 20.90 -20.18 5.91
N TYR A 284 19.85 -20.66 5.24
CA TYR A 284 19.11 -19.86 4.28
C TYR A 284 17.61 -20.06 4.38
N PRO A 285 16.83 -18.99 4.18
CA PRO A 285 15.38 -19.06 4.17
C PRO A 285 14.88 -19.59 2.82
N THR A 286 13.85 -20.43 2.83
CA THR A 286 13.17 -20.93 1.63
C THR A 286 11.73 -20.47 1.54
N ALA A 287 11.15 -19.97 2.64
CA ALA A 287 9.81 -19.44 2.72
C ALA A 287 9.73 -18.45 3.89
N GLY A 288 8.72 -17.58 3.89
CA GLY A 288 8.52 -16.63 4.99
C GLY A 288 7.08 -16.19 5.12
N GLU A 289 6.47 -16.47 6.25
CA GLU A 289 5.08 -16.18 6.56
C GLU A 289 4.97 -15.01 7.54
N ALA A 290 3.87 -14.25 7.41
CA ALA A 290 3.49 -13.23 8.34
C ALA A 290 2.09 -13.53 8.89
N ALA A 291 1.93 -13.56 10.22
CA ALA A 291 0.67 -13.89 10.87
C ALA A 291 0.13 -12.71 11.66
N LEU A 292 -1.17 -12.45 11.54
CA LEU A 292 -1.94 -11.46 12.28
C LEU A 292 -2.76 -12.16 13.37
N ASN A 293 -2.10 -12.89 14.27
CA ASN A 293 -2.73 -13.71 15.30
C ASN A 293 -3.17 -12.90 16.52
N ARG A 294 -2.57 -11.74 16.74
CA ARG A 294 -2.82 -10.83 17.86
C ARG A 294 -3.11 -9.43 17.33
N PRO A 295 -4.01 -8.67 17.97
CA PRO A 295 -4.23 -7.27 17.62
C PRO A 295 -2.93 -6.47 17.67
N PHE A 296 -2.71 -5.61 16.69
CA PHE A 296 -1.57 -4.70 16.60
C PHE A 296 -0.20 -5.39 16.61
N CYS A 297 -0.16 -6.68 16.22
CA CYS A 297 1.05 -7.45 16.08
C CYS A 297 1.10 -8.16 14.73
N ILE A 298 2.30 -8.27 14.17
CA ILE A 298 2.61 -9.16 13.05
C ILE A 298 3.74 -10.08 13.49
N ASP A 299 3.50 -11.39 13.37
CA ASP A 299 4.50 -12.41 13.68
C ASP A 299 5.11 -12.91 12.37
N TYR A 300 6.41 -12.65 12.12
CA TYR A 300 7.14 -13.23 11.00
C TYR A 300 7.78 -14.55 11.40
N THR A 301 7.74 -15.53 10.50
CA THR A 301 8.42 -16.83 10.68
C THR A 301 9.01 -17.28 9.36
N TRP A 302 10.29 -17.58 9.34
CA TRP A 302 10.97 -18.10 8.15
C TRP A 302 11.22 -19.60 8.27
N ARG A 303 10.89 -20.32 7.19
CA ARG A 303 11.32 -21.71 7.01
C ARG A 303 12.72 -21.69 6.46
N LYS A 304 13.64 -22.28 7.19
CA LYS A 304 15.06 -22.30 6.84
C LYS A 304 15.55 -23.70 6.46
N GLN A 305 16.59 -23.73 5.66
CA GLN A 305 17.39 -24.92 5.32
C GLN A 305 18.87 -24.67 5.64
N GLY A 306 19.67 -25.73 5.60
CA GLY A 306 21.05 -25.68 6.07
C GLY A 306 21.14 -25.76 7.60
N TRP A 307 22.17 -25.17 8.20
CA TRP A 307 22.39 -25.21 9.64
C TRP A 307 23.00 -23.92 10.17
N GLY A 308 22.74 -23.66 11.44
CA GLY A 308 23.10 -22.41 12.11
C GLY A 308 21.91 -21.43 12.23
N ASP A 309 22.22 -20.20 12.63
CA ASP A 309 21.26 -19.15 12.80
C ASP A 309 20.95 -18.44 11.48
N LEU A 310 19.73 -17.94 11.35
CA LEU A 310 19.29 -17.19 10.18
C LEU A 310 19.61 -15.70 10.38
N LEU A 311 20.26 -15.09 9.39
CA LEU A 311 20.48 -13.64 9.28
C LEU A 311 19.53 -13.05 8.26
N MET A 312 18.74 -12.08 8.68
CA MET A 312 17.83 -11.27 7.85
C MET A 312 18.12 -9.78 8.05
N LEU A 313 17.57 -8.92 7.21
CA LEU A 313 17.74 -7.47 7.26
C LEU A 313 16.42 -6.79 7.61
N ALA A 314 16.37 -6.03 8.68
CA ALA A 314 15.23 -5.22 9.09
C ALA A 314 15.31 -3.81 8.50
N ASN A 315 14.22 -3.30 7.94
CA ASN A 315 14.11 -1.90 7.53
C ASN A 315 13.87 -0.98 8.76
N PRO A 316 13.99 0.35 8.63
CA PRO A 316 13.81 1.27 9.76
C PRO A 316 12.48 1.12 10.50
N LEU A 317 11.38 0.83 9.80
CA LEU A 317 10.07 0.62 10.43
C LEU A 317 10.02 -0.69 11.20
N HIS A 318 10.63 -1.76 10.69
CA HIS A 318 10.75 -3.02 11.42
C HIS A 318 11.54 -2.83 12.74
N LEU A 319 12.68 -2.14 12.70
CA LEU A 319 13.49 -1.89 13.90
C LEU A 319 12.72 -1.12 14.97
N ARG A 320 11.91 -0.14 14.55
CA ARG A 320 11.05 0.63 15.46
C ARG A 320 9.95 -0.21 16.12
N LEU A 321 9.47 -1.24 15.42
CA LEU A 321 8.34 -2.09 15.83
C LEU A 321 8.77 -3.44 16.41
N LEU A 322 10.06 -3.79 16.30
CA LEU A 322 10.58 -5.05 16.79
C LEU A 322 10.37 -5.14 18.30
N SER A 323 9.62 -6.15 18.71
CA SER A 323 9.23 -6.33 20.13
C SER A 323 10.31 -7.02 20.93
N ASP A 324 10.49 -6.62 22.17
CA ASP A 324 11.36 -7.31 23.14
C ASP A 324 10.87 -8.73 23.47
N ASP A 325 9.63 -9.07 23.08
CA ASP A 325 9.05 -10.41 23.26
C ASP A 325 9.71 -11.49 22.34
N CYS A 326 10.52 -11.09 21.35
CA CYS A 326 11.17 -12.03 20.44
C CYS A 326 12.66 -12.21 20.76
N SER A 327 13.13 -13.47 20.65
CA SER A 327 14.55 -13.82 20.86
C SER A 327 15.35 -13.56 19.59
N VAL A 328 15.62 -12.30 19.30
CA VAL A 328 16.44 -11.88 18.16
C VAL A 328 17.65 -11.09 18.62
N ARG A 329 18.68 -11.02 17.78
CA ARG A 329 19.85 -10.19 18.02
C ARG A 329 20.05 -9.24 16.85
N VAL A 330 20.00 -7.95 17.12
CA VAL A 330 20.29 -6.88 16.15
C VAL A 330 21.80 -6.71 16.03
N LEU A 331 22.28 -6.57 14.80
CA LEU A 331 23.68 -6.33 14.45
C LEU A 331 23.81 -4.90 13.90
N ASP A 332 23.92 -3.92 14.77
CA ASP A 332 23.84 -2.49 14.43
C ASP A 332 24.90 -2.04 13.42
N ASP A 333 26.07 -2.68 13.39
CA ASP A 333 27.15 -2.37 12.46
C ASP A 333 27.03 -3.12 11.12
N PHE A 334 26.08 -4.06 10.96
CA PHE A 334 25.87 -4.82 9.74
C PHE A 334 24.71 -4.21 8.94
N LYS A 335 25.01 -3.39 7.93
CA LYS A 335 24.05 -2.58 7.21
C LYS A 335 24.15 -2.70 5.69
N TYR A 336 23.01 -2.66 5.05
CA TYR A 336 22.87 -2.50 3.60
C TYR A 336 22.08 -1.23 3.29
N ARG A 337 22.58 -0.36 2.44
CA ARG A 337 21.84 0.82 1.99
C ARG A 337 20.74 0.41 1.01
N SER A 338 19.52 0.89 1.20
CA SER A 338 18.39 0.67 0.29
C SER A 338 17.59 1.95 0.07
N ILE A 339 16.59 1.89 -0.81
CA ILE A 339 15.64 3.00 -1.03
C ILE A 339 14.78 3.27 0.23
N ASP A 340 14.65 2.31 1.12
CA ASP A 340 13.91 2.44 2.38
C ASP A 340 14.79 2.92 3.56
N GLY A 341 16.01 3.36 3.28
CA GLY A 341 17.02 3.66 4.30
C GLY A 341 17.95 2.47 4.54
N ASP A 342 18.65 2.51 5.68
CA ASP A 342 19.56 1.44 6.06
C ASP A 342 18.78 0.19 6.51
N LEU A 343 19.12 -0.95 5.92
CA LEU A 343 18.65 -2.25 6.36
C LEU A 343 19.68 -2.85 7.30
N VAL A 344 19.28 -3.14 8.53
CA VAL A 344 20.16 -3.61 9.61
C VAL A 344 20.02 -5.11 9.82
N GLY A 345 21.14 -5.79 10.07
CA GLY A 345 21.15 -7.24 10.31
C GLY A 345 20.40 -7.62 11.58
N VAL A 346 19.55 -8.63 11.48
CA VAL A 346 18.83 -9.24 12.62
C VAL A 346 18.97 -10.76 12.54
N VAL A 347 19.50 -11.35 13.60
CA VAL A 347 19.68 -12.80 13.70
C VAL A 347 18.50 -13.40 14.45
N GLY A 348 17.83 -14.34 13.80
CA GLY A 348 16.65 -15.05 14.29
C GLY A 348 15.68 -15.38 13.16
N ASP A 349 14.97 -16.48 13.29
CA ASP A 349 14.02 -16.99 12.28
C ASP A 349 12.55 -16.71 12.62
N SER A 350 12.31 -15.89 13.65
CA SER A 350 10.99 -15.44 14.06
C SER A 350 11.08 -14.04 14.66
N TRP A 351 10.30 -13.10 14.13
CA TRP A 351 10.21 -11.74 14.65
C TRP A 351 8.78 -11.41 15.04
N VAL A 352 8.64 -10.54 16.04
CA VAL A 352 7.37 -9.96 16.43
C VAL A 352 7.45 -8.45 16.24
N LEU A 353 6.64 -7.92 15.35
CA LEU A 353 6.44 -6.48 15.17
C LEU A 353 5.19 -6.06 15.92
N LYS A 354 5.30 -5.06 16.77
CA LYS A 354 4.21 -4.59 17.64
C LYS A 354 4.06 -3.07 17.53
N THR A 355 2.83 -2.60 17.37
CA THR A 355 2.48 -1.18 17.38
C THR A 355 1.51 -0.86 18.50
N ASP A 356 1.37 0.43 18.80
CA ASP A 356 0.36 0.92 19.74
C ASP A 356 -1.05 0.64 19.20
N PRO A 357 -2.01 0.31 20.09
CA PRO A 357 -3.39 0.11 19.72
C PRO A 357 -4.03 1.37 19.13
N LEU A 358 -4.87 1.17 18.12
CA LEU A 358 -5.70 2.19 17.50
C LEU A 358 -7.17 1.82 17.67
N SER A 359 -7.97 2.77 18.16
CA SER A 359 -9.43 2.59 18.27
C SER A 359 -10.12 3.34 17.12
N PRO A 360 -10.75 2.66 16.17
CA PRO A 360 -11.54 3.33 15.14
C PRO A 360 -12.78 3.98 15.76
N THR A 361 -13.04 5.24 15.44
CA THR A 361 -14.16 6.03 15.96
C THR A 361 -15.01 6.61 14.83
N TRP A 362 -16.31 6.76 15.05
CA TRP A 362 -17.23 7.38 14.08
C TRP A 362 -17.06 8.90 14.00
N HIS A 363 -16.69 9.51 15.11
CA HIS A 363 -16.70 10.95 15.34
C HIS A 363 -15.30 11.46 15.69
N SER A 364 -15.15 12.76 15.79
CA SER A 364 -13.93 13.38 16.28
C SER A 364 -13.65 12.95 17.74
N THR A 365 -12.37 12.99 18.13
CA THR A 365 -11.98 12.56 19.49
C THR A 365 -12.32 13.58 20.57
N ARG A 366 -12.51 14.85 20.18
CA ARG A 366 -12.73 15.98 21.11
C ARG A 366 -14.12 16.58 21.03
N GLY A 367 -14.92 16.19 20.04
CA GLY A 367 -16.16 16.84 19.71
C GLY A 367 -15.96 18.14 18.92
N VAL A 368 -17.06 18.74 18.48
CA VAL A 368 -17.09 20.07 17.85
C VAL A 368 -17.21 21.11 18.95
N ASN A 369 -16.38 22.16 18.90
CA ASN A 369 -16.44 23.24 19.90
C ASN A 369 -17.78 23.97 19.84
N ASP A 370 -18.33 24.36 20.99
CA ASP A 370 -19.66 24.99 21.08
C ASP A 370 -19.82 26.23 20.20
N ASP A 371 -18.77 27.04 20.07
CA ASP A 371 -18.73 28.24 19.22
C ASP A 371 -18.84 27.96 17.71
N GLY A 372 -18.57 26.72 17.31
CA GLY A 372 -18.61 26.30 15.90
C GLY A 372 -19.87 25.52 15.51
N VAL A 373 -20.66 25.04 16.46
CA VAL A 373 -21.80 24.14 16.19
C VAL A 373 -22.81 24.77 15.24
N ASP A 374 -23.23 26.02 15.46
CA ASP A 374 -24.23 26.70 14.63
C ASP A 374 -23.76 26.86 13.17
N GLU A 375 -22.46 27.15 12.96
CA GLU A 375 -21.88 27.28 11.63
C GLU A 375 -21.86 25.92 10.91
N VAL A 376 -21.44 24.87 11.60
CA VAL A 376 -21.44 23.50 11.06
C VAL A 376 -22.84 23.04 10.72
N VAL A 377 -23.84 23.27 11.59
CA VAL A 377 -25.25 22.94 11.34
C VAL A 377 -25.81 23.72 10.14
N SER A 378 -25.48 25.01 10.01
CA SER A 378 -25.93 25.81 8.87
C SER A 378 -25.40 25.27 7.53
N ALA A 379 -24.10 24.90 7.48
CA ALA A 379 -23.49 24.27 6.31
C ALA A 379 -24.08 22.88 6.04
N LEU A 380 -24.27 22.08 7.08
CA LEU A 380 -24.82 20.72 7.02
C LEU A 380 -26.20 20.69 6.36
N ARG A 381 -27.12 21.58 6.76
CA ARG A 381 -28.44 21.66 6.14
C ARG A 381 -28.38 21.95 4.66
N LYS A 382 -27.53 22.88 4.24
CA LYS A 382 -27.34 23.23 2.81
C LYS A 382 -26.77 22.06 2.01
N ASP A 383 -25.73 21.39 2.56
CA ASP A 383 -25.11 20.25 1.89
C ASP A 383 -26.08 19.07 1.78
N VAL A 384 -26.91 18.82 2.81
CA VAL A 384 -27.94 17.75 2.78
C VAL A 384 -29.06 18.11 1.78
N ASP A 385 -29.54 19.35 1.76
CA ASP A 385 -30.57 19.79 0.81
C ASP A 385 -30.08 19.63 -0.64
N SER A 386 -28.79 19.85 -0.89
CA SER A 386 -28.19 19.68 -2.22
C SER A 386 -28.19 18.23 -2.71
N LEU A 387 -28.26 17.23 -1.84
CA LEU A 387 -28.28 15.81 -2.25
C LEU A 387 -29.48 15.47 -3.14
N ALA A 388 -30.64 16.11 -2.92
CA ALA A 388 -31.85 15.85 -3.69
C ALA A 388 -31.77 16.45 -5.12
N SER A 389 -30.99 17.52 -5.29
CA SER A 389 -30.87 18.26 -6.56
C SER A 389 -29.63 17.91 -7.39
N SER A 390 -28.70 17.14 -6.82
CA SER A 390 -27.40 16.79 -7.43
C SER A 390 -27.25 15.27 -7.55
N PRO A 391 -27.89 14.60 -8.53
CA PRO A 391 -27.75 13.17 -8.71
C PRO A 391 -26.32 12.80 -9.10
N ILE A 392 -25.86 11.60 -8.68
CA ILE A 392 -24.58 11.06 -9.09
C ILE A 392 -24.69 10.62 -10.55
N THR A 393 -23.94 11.25 -11.44
CA THR A 393 -23.99 10.99 -12.90
C THR A 393 -22.83 10.13 -13.40
N THR A 394 -21.78 9.96 -12.61
CA THR A 394 -20.62 9.12 -12.99
C THR A 394 -20.92 7.64 -12.88
N THR A 395 -20.29 6.84 -13.74
CA THR A 395 -20.31 5.37 -13.68
C THR A 395 -18.99 4.81 -13.14
N SER A 396 -17.99 5.65 -12.87
CA SER A 396 -16.73 5.26 -12.23
C SER A 396 -17.00 4.80 -10.81
N SER A 397 -16.50 3.62 -10.42
CA SER A 397 -16.59 3.14 -9.03
C SER A 397 -15.82 4.04 -8.08
N TYR A 398 -14.74 4.68 -8.53
CA TYR A 398 -13.98 5.64 -7.72
C TYR A 398 -14.80 6.91 -7.39
N PHE A 399 -15.21 7.67 -8.42
CA PHE A 399 -15.93 8.92 -8.21
C PHE A 399 -17.34 8.70 -7.62
N TYR A 400 -17.98 7.59 -7.97
CA TYR A 400 -19.24 7.20 -7.33
C TYR A 400 -19.05 6.88 -5.86
N GLY A 401 -18.00 6.12 -5.54
CA GLY A 401 -17.58 5.81 -4.16
C GLY A 401 -17.33 7.08 -3.35
N LYS A 402 -16.57 8.04 -3.89
CA LYS A 402 -16.33 9.35 -3.25
C LYS A 402 -17.63 10.09 -2.96
N ALA A 403 -18.57 10.14 -3.92
CA ALA A 403 -19.83 10.85 -3.76
C ALA A 403 -20.73 10.26 -2.67
N ILE A 404 -20.84 8.92 -2.60
CA ILE A 404 -21.64 8.28 -1.54
C ILE A 404 -20.96 8.37 -0.17
N ALA A 405 -19.63 8.27 -0.10
CA ALA A 405 -18.86 8.44 1.14
C ALA A 405 -19.00 9.87 1.69
N ARG A 406 -18.93 10.89 0.80
CA ARG A 406 -19.19 12.29 1.14
C ARG A 406 -20.57 12.47 1.77
N ALA A 407 -21.61 11.88 1.16
CA ALA A 407 -22.97 11.96 1.69
C ALA A 407 -23.09 11.23 3.04
N ALA A 408 -22.46 10.05 3.18
CA ALA A 408 -22.43 9.30 4.43
C ALA A 408 -21.78 10.09 5.57
N ARG A 409 -20.73 10.85 5.28
CA ARG A 409 -20.05 11.70 6.25
C ARG A 409 -20.98 12.73 6.89
N LEU A 410 -21.93 13.29 6.11
CA LEU A 410 -22.92 14.26 6.62
C LEU A 410 -23.81 13.68 7.74
N ALA A 411 -24.17 12.37 7.63
CA ALA A 411 -24.97 11.73 8.69
C ALA A 411 -24.20 11.63 10.01
N LEU A 412 -22.90 11.32 9.96
CA LEU A 412 -22.06 11.23 11.16
C LEU A 412 -21.79 12.60 11.78
N ILE A 413 -21.60 13.64 10.96
CA ILE A 413 -21.48 15.01 11.47
C ILE A 413 -22.80 15.46 12.10
N ALA A 414 -23.96 15.12 11.48
CA ALA A 414 -25.28 15.41 12.04
C ALA A 414 -25.48 14.81 13.44
N GLU A 415 -25.02 13.58 13.66
CA GLU A 415 -25.06 12.96 15.00
C GLU A 415 -24.17 13.73 15.99
N GLU A 416 -22.97 14.11 15.58
CA GLU A 416 -21.96 14.74 16.44
C GLU A 416 -22.37 16.17 16.87
N VAL A 417 -23.03 16.93 15.97
CA VAL A 417 -23.51 18.31 16.27
C VAL A 417 -24.96 18.38 16.74
N GLY A 418 -25.59 17.24 17.05
CA GLY A 418 -26.96 17.22 17.57
C GLY A 418 -28.04 17.68 16.57
N CYS A 419 -27.86 17.42 15.27
CA CYS A 419 -28.80 17.78 14.20
C CYS A 419 -29.38 16.52 13.50
N PRO A 420 -30.06 15.59 14.23
CA PRO A 420 -30.49 14.32 13.70
C PRO A 420 -31.63 14.41 12.69
N ASP A 421 -32.33 15.53 12.60
CA ASP A 421 -33.45 15.77 11.71
C ASP A 421 -33.09 15.72 10.23
N VAL A 422 -31.80 15.89 9.85
CA VAL A 422 -31.31 15.76 8.47
C VAL A 422 -30.96 14.31 8.10
N ILE A 423 -30.73 13.42 9.07
CA ILE A 423 -30.30 12.03 8.82
C ILE A 423 -31.28 11.25 7.93
N PRO A 424 -32.62 11.39 8.04
CA PRO A 424 -33.55 10.71 7.15
C PRO A 424 -33.38 11.06 5.66
N ALA A 425 -32.94 12.26 5.33
CA ALA A 425 -32.65 12.66 3.95
C ALA A 425 -31.38 11.98 3.44
N VAL A 426 -30.31 11.98 4.24
CA VAL A 426 -29.06 11.27 3.91
C VAL A 426 -29.31 9.76 3.78
N HIS A 427 -30.08 9.17 4.69
CA HIS A 427 -30.45 7.75 4.63
C HIS A 427 -31.16 7.38 3.30
N ARG A 428 -32.18 8.17 2.89
CA ARG A 428 -32.87 7.93 1.60
C ARG A 428 -31.91 8.01 0.43
N PHE A 429 -31.02 9.02 0.41
CA PHE A 429 -30.02 9.19 -0.63
C PHE A 429 -29.05 7.99 -0.69
N LEU A 430 -28.46 7.61 0.43
CA LEU A 430 -27.53 6.48 0.49
C LEU A 430 -28.20 5.18 0.07
N LYS A 431 -29.42 4.92 0.56
CA LYS A 431 -30.17 3.72 0.18
C LYS A 431 -30.47 3.66 -1.32
N ALA A 432 -30.84 4.78 -1.92
CA ALA A 432 -31.11 4.89 -3.36
C ALA A 432 -29.86 4.73 -4.24
N THR A 433 -28.70 5.16 -3.75
CA THR A 433 -27.46 5.18 -4.53
C THR A 433 -26.57 3.96 -4.28
N VAL A 434 -26.53 3.43 -3.06
CA VAL A 434 -25.68 2.26 -2.72
C VAL A 434 -26.34 0.93 -3.11
N THR A 435 -27.65 0.79 -2.85
CA THR A 435 -28.37 -0.47 -3.11
C THR A 435 -28.18 -1.02 -4.54
N PRO A 436 -28.30 -0.19 -5.60
CA PRO A 436 -28.17 -0.67 -6.98
C PRO A 436 -26.81 -1.27 -7.32
N TRP A 437 -25.73 -0.83 -6.68
CA TRP A 437 -24.40 -1.42 -6.85
C TRP A 437 -24.31 -2.80 -6.20
N LEU A 438 -24.98 -3.00 -5.06
CA LEU A 438 -24.94 -4.24 -4.28
C LEU A 438 -25.86 -5.32 -4.82
N ASP A 439 -27.02 -4.97 -5.37
CA ASP A 439 -27.99 -5.91 -5.95
C ASP A 439 -27.86 -6.09 -7.47
N GLY A 440 -26.92 -5.38 -8.09
CA GLY A 440 -26.63 -5.45 -9.53
C GLY A 440 -27.62 -4.70 -10.42
N SER A 441 -28.55 -3.93 -9.86
CA SER A 441 -29.55 -3.16 -10.61
C SER A 441 -29.03 -1.86 -11.21
N PHE A 442 -27.83 -1.40 -10.84
CA PHE A 442 -27.20 -0.22 -11.45
C PHE A 442 -26.85 -0.50 -12.91
N GLN A 443 -27.49 0.22 -13.82
CA GLN A 443 -27.32 -0.02 -15.26
C GLN A 443 -26.01 0.53 -15.81
N GLY A 444 -25.44 1.58 -15.20
CA GLY A 444 -24.24 2.25 -15.71
C GLY A 444 -22.97 1.46 -15.51
N ASN A 445 -22.88 0.63 -14.45
CA ASN A 445 -21.74 -0.21 -14.10
C ASN A 445 -22.21 -1.28 -13.09
N GLY A 446 -21.31 -1.91 -12.33
CA GLY A 446 -21.65 -2.84 -11.25
C GLY A 446 -20.48 -3.78 -10.96
N PHE A 447 -20.48 -4.33 -9.75
CA PHE A 447 -19.46 -5.31 -9.34
C PHE A 447 -19.77 -6.70 -9.84
N LEU A 448 -18.74 -7.40 -10.30
CA LEU A 448 -18.74 -8.76 -10.77
C LEU A 448 -17.55 -9.51 -10.12
N TYR A 449 -17.65 -10.83 -10.04
CA TYR A 449 -16.55 -11.66 -9.56
C TYR A 449 -15.82 -12.29 -10.74
N ASP A 450 -14.49 -12.05 -10.81
CA ASP A 450 -13.61 -12.73 -11.76
C ASP A 450 -13.08 -14.03 -11.13
N PRO A 451 -13.38 -15.21 -11.71
CA PRO A 451 -12.91 -16.49 -11.19
C PRO A 451 -11.45 -16.81 -11.56
N LYS A 452 -10.86 -16.10 -12.53
CA LYS A 452 -9.51 -16.40 -13.03
C LYS A 452 -8.42 -16.01 -12.05
N TRP A 453 -8.52 -14.81 -11.44
CA TRP A 453 -7.61 -14.30 -10.43
C TRP A 453 -8.24 -14.25 -9.03
N GLY A 454 -9.54 -14.46 -8.92
CA GLY A 454 -10.27 -14.51 -7.67
C GLY A 454 -10.45 -13.15 -7.02
N GLY A 455 -11.31 -12.29 -7.59
CA GLY A 455 -11.57 -10.98 -7.03
C GLY A 455 -12.70 -10.22 -7.70
N LEU A 456 -13.02 -9.05 -7.14
CA LEU A 456 -14.03 -8.16 -7.68
C LEU A 456 -13.48 -7.33 -8.84
N VAL A 457 -14.29 -7.19 -9.88
CA VAL A 457 -14.05 -6.30 -11.02
C VAL A 457 -15.33 -5.56 -11.34
N THR A 458 -15.31 -4.58 -12.25
CA THR A 458 -16.53 -3.91 -12.71
C THR A 458 -16.93 -4.37 -14.10
N LYS A 459 -18.21 -4.16 -14.47
CA LYS A 459 -18.71 -4.45 -15.83
C LYS A 459 -17.87 -3.77 -16.90
N GLN A 460 -17.45 -2.53 -16.67
CA GLN A 460 -16.59 -1.77 -17.58
C GLN A 460 -15.17 -2.33 -17.58
N GLY A 461 -14.60 -2.61 -16.41
CA GLY A 461 -13.25 -3.13 -16.24
C GLY A 461 -13.03 -4.53 -16.82
N LEU A 462 -14.09 -5.34 -17.01
CA LEU A 462 -13.97 -6.65 -17.68
C LEU A 462 -13.58 -6.54 -19.17
N GLN A 463 -13.89 -5.41 -19.81
CA GLN A 463 -13.74 -5.20 -21.25
C GLN A 463 -12.66 -4.18 -21.61
N ASP A 464 -12.36 -3.26 -20.69
CA ASP A 464 -11.38 -2.19 -20.86
C ASP A 464 -10.45 -2.13 -19.64
N SER A 465 -9.19 -2.49 -19.86
CA SER A 465 -8.15 -2.47 -18.79
C SER A 465 -7.83 -1.05 -18.29
N GLY A 466 -8.14 -0.01 -19.07
CA GLY A 466 -7.97 1.39 -18.68
C GLY A 466 -9.19 1.99 -17.98
N ALA A 467 -10.34 1.30 -18.03
CA ALA A 467 -11.55 1.80 -17.39
C ALA A 467 -11.35 1.90 -15.87
N ASP A 468 -11.85 3.02 -15.31
CA ASP A 468 -11.93 3.23 -13.88
C ASP A 468 -10.57 3.04 -13.16
N PHE A 469 -9.53 3.68 -13.72
CA PHE A 469 -8.15 3.64 -13.24
C PHE A 469 -7.49 2.25 -13.27
N GLY A 470 -8.04 1.31 -14.02
CA GLY A 470 -7.54 -0.05 -14.10
C GLY A 470 -8.14 -0.99 -13.02
N PHE A 471 -9.28 -0.66 -12.46
CA PHE A 471 -9.95 -1.51 -11.48
C PHE A 471 -10.20 -2.93 -12.02
N GLY A 472 -10.46 -3.09 -13.34
CA GLY A 472 -10.65 -4.37 -13.99
C GLY A 472 -9.39 -5.25 -14.09
N ILE A 473 -8.23 -4.69 -13.84
CA ILE A 473 -6.94 -5.39 -13.75
C ILE A 473 -6.33 -5.27 -12.34
N TYR A 474 -7.18 -5.07 -11.35
CA TYR A 474 -6.87 -5.04 -9.92
C TYR A 474 -6.04 -3.84 -9.43
N ASN A 475 -5.98 -2.74 -10.21
CA ASN A 475 -5.42 -1.49 -9.70
C ASN A 475 -6.40 -0.84 -8.71
N ASP A 476 -5.88 -0.13 -7.72
CA ASP A 476 -6.59 0.79 -6.83
C ASP A 476 -7.77 0.19 -6.03
N HIS A 477 -7.84 -1.16 -5.88
CA HIS A 477 -8.98 -1.86 -5.30
C HIS A 477 -9.37 -1.35 -3.92
N HIS A 478 -8.40 -1.16 -3.03
CA HIS A 478 -8.63 -0.68 -1.67
C HIS A 478 -9.12 0.77 -1.64
N TYR A 479 -8.74 1.63 -2.61
CA TYR A 479 -9.27 3.00 -2.71
C TYR A 479 -10.75 3.00 -3.06
N HIS A 480 -11.13 2.33 -4.16
CA HIS A 480 -12.51 2.26 -4.62
C HIS A 480 -13.41 1.60 -3.60
N LEU A 481 -13.04 0.40 -3.15
CA LEU A 481 -13.83 -0.38 -2.19
C LEU A 481 -13.90 0.30 -0.81
N GLY A 482 -12.84 1.01 -0.41
CA GLY A 482 -12.80 1.76 0.83
C GLY A 482 -13.88 2.84 0.91
N TYR A 483 -14.11 3.58 -0.15
CA TYR A 483 -15.20 4.56 -0.22
C TYR A 483 -16.58 3.92 -0.14
N PHE A 484 -16.80 2.82 -0.87
CA PHE A 484 -18.05 2.06 -0.78
C PHE A 484 -18.27 1.52 0.63
N LEU A 485 -17.26 0.92 1.23
CA LEU A 485 -17.33 0.35 2.59
C LEU A 485 -17.63 1.41 3.63
N TYR A 486 -17.06 2.62 3.50
CA TYR A 486 -17.39 3.73 4.38
C TYR A 486 -18.88 4.06 4.34
N ALA A 487 -19.43 4.23 3.12
CA ALA A 487 -20.85 4.52 2.94
C ALA A 487 -21.75 3.37 3.43
N ILE A 488 -21.36 2.12 3.15
CA ILE A 488 -22.08 0.92 3.61
C ILE A 488 -22.06 0.80 5.14
N ALA A 489 -20.92 1.07 5.79
CA ALA A 489 -20.79 1.03 7.23
C ALA A 489 -21.70 2.05 7.91
N VAL A 490 -21.73 3.29 7.40
CA VAL A 490 -22.64 4.34 7.92
C VAL A 490 -24.09 3.97 7.68
N LEU A 491 -24.46 3.52 6.47
CA LEU A 491 -25.82 3.12 6.16
C LEU A 491 -26.28 1.94 6.99
N ALA A 492 -25.40 0.94 7.25
CA ALA A 492 -25.71 -0.19 8.12
C ALA A 492 -25.85 0.22 9.61
N LYS A 493 -25.13 1.27 10.04
CA LYS A 493 -25.25 1.87 11.38
C LYS A 493 -26.62 2.54 11.56
N ILE A 494 -27.08 3.33 10.60
CA ILE A 494 -28.35 4.07 10.69
C ILE A 494 -29.57 3.25 10.29
N ASP A 495 -29.41 2.21 9.44
CA ASP A 495 -30.46 1.23 9.07
C ASP A 495 -29.93 -0.22 9.22
N PRO A 496 -29.92 -0.76 10.44
CA PRO A 496 -29.44 -2.12 10.68
C PRO A 496 -30.21 -3.22 9.90
N SER A 497 -31.44 -2.94 9.49
CA SER A 497 -32.23 -3.89 8.71
C SER A 497 -31.71 -3.99 7.26
N TRP A 498 -31.40 -2.84 6.67
CA TRP A 498 -30.73 -2.77 5.38
C TRP A 498 -29.32 -3.37 5.46
N GLY A 499 -28.57 -3.05 6.52
CA GLY A 499 -27.25 -3.60 6.77
C GLY A 499 -27.25 -5.13 6.77
N ARG A 500 -28.18 -5.76 7.50
CA ARG A 500 -28.30 -7.23 7.50
C ARG A 500 -28.67 -7.80 6.13
N LYS A 501 -29.51 -7.12 5.34
CA LYS A 501 -29.88 -7.55 4.00
C LYS A 501 -28.68 -7.63 3.06
N PHE A 502 -27.76 -6.67 3.13
CA PHE A 502 -26.60 -6.55 2.24
C PHE A 502 -25.26 -6.94 2.91
N MET A 503 -25.32 -7.60 4.07
CA MET A 503 -24.15 -8.02 4.83
C MET A 503 -23.19 -8.89 3.99
N SER A 504 -23.70 -9.82 3.20
CA SER A 504 -22.88 -10.71 2.37
C SER A 504 -22.09 -9.95 1.31
N GLN A 505 -22.70 -8.93 0.67
CA GLN A 505 -22.05 -8.08 -0.30
C GLN A 505 -20.96 -7.23 0.36
N ALA A 506 -21.25 -6.64 1.51
CA ALA A 506 -20.28 -5.86 2.27
C ALA A 506 -19.05 -6.69 2.68
N TYR A 507 -19.26 -7.89 3.21
CA TYR A 507 -18.16 -8.80 3.55
C TYR A 507 -17.39 -9.30 2.32
N SER A 508 -18.06 -9.48 1.18
CA SER A 508 -17.40 -9.82 -0.09
C SER A 508 -16.45 -8.71 -0.56
N MET A 509 -16.86 -7.44 -0.39
CA MET A 509 -16.01 -6.28 -0.70
C MET A 509 -14.83 -6.17 0.27
N VAL A 510 -15.02 -6.41 1.57
CA VAL A 510 -13.92 -6.50 2.55
C VAL A 510 -12.98 -7.64 2.18
N ALA A 511 -13.53 -8.82 1.86
CA ALA A 511 -12.74 -10.00 1.56
C ALA A 511 -11.85 -9.83 0.33
N ASP A 512 -12.25 -8.99 -0.63
CA ASP A 512 -11.46 -8.74 -1.83
C ASP A 512 -10.03 -8.28 -1.52
N PHE A 513 -9.84 -7.41 -0.53
CA PHE A 513 -8.52 -6.90 -0.17
C PHE A 513 -8.04 -7.24 1.25
N MET A 514 -8.91 -7.80 2.11
CA MET A 514 -8.59 -8.11 3.52
C MET A 514 -8.74 -9.59 3.92
N THR A 515 -8.86 -10.51 2.97
CA THR A 515 -8.87 -11.94 3.31
C THR A 515 -7.57 -12.34 4.00
N LEU A 516 -7.65 -12.98 5.17
CA LEU A 516 -6.49 -13.49 5.91
C LEU A 516 -6.19 -14.96 5.62
N SER A 517 -7.15 -15.70 5.04
CA SER A 517 -7.02 -17.13 4.79
C SER A 517 -6.12 -17.41 3.58
N ARG A 518 -5.29 -18.48 3.70
CA ARG A 518 -4.55 -19.09 2.60
C ARG A 518 -5.12 -20.43 2.15
N LYS A 519 -6.30 -20.82 2.67
CA LYS A 519 -6.87 -22.17 2.44
C LYS A 519 -7.33 -22.33 1.00
N CYS A 520 -7.13 -23.52 0.44
CA CYS A 520 -7.83 -23.98 -0.75
C CYS A 520 -9.33 -23.82 -0.54
N GLY A 521 -10.03 -23.18 -1.50
CA GLY A 521 -11.45 -22.87 -1.38
C GLY A 521 -11.77 -21.46 -0.85
N ALA A 522 -10.77 -20.61 -0.53
CA ALA A 522 -10.98 -19.17 -0.41
C ALA A 522 -11.43 -18.60 -1.76
N SER A 523 -12.39 -17.67 -1.75
CA SER A 523 -12.83 -16.98 -2.97
C SER A 523 -11.95 -15.78 -3.34
N TYR A 524 -11.14 -15.29 -2.41
CA TYR A 524 -10.33 -14.10 -2.55
C TYR A 524 -8.89 -14.36 -2.11
N THR A 525 -7.95 -13.70 -2.76
CA THR A 525 -6.52 -13.78 -2.40
C THR A 525 -6.27 -13.12 -1.04
N ARG A 526 -5.24 -13.62 -0.33
CA ARG A 526 -4.83 -13.07 0.95
C ARG A 526 -4.30 -11.64 0.77
N LEU A 527 -4.85 -10.68 1.56
CA LEU A 527 -4.38 -9.30 1.67
C LEU A 527 -3.94 -8.73 0.32
N ARG A 528 -4.85 -8.74 -0.67
CA ARG A 528 -4.59 -8.38 -2.08
C ARG A 528 -3.67 -7.19 -2.28
N THR A 529 -3.84 -6.14 -1.49
CA THR A 529 -3.11 -4.88 -1.63
C THR A 529 -2.07 -4.65 -0.55
N PHE A 530 -2.25 -5.19 0.65
CA PHE A 530 -1.38 -4.94 1.80
C PHE A 530 -0.11 -5.79 1.75
N ASP A 531 1.04 -5.13 1.67
CA ASP A 531 2.36 -5.75 1.73
C ASP A 531 2.81 -5.91 3.18
N LEU A 532 2.82 -7.14 3.66
CA LEU A 532 3.16 -7.48 5.05
C LEU A 532 4.65 -7.24 5.41
N TRP A 533 5.53 -7.03 4.42
CA TRP A 533 6.92 -6.63 4.65
C TRP A 533 7.09 -5.12 4.71
N LYS A 534 6.41 -4.39 3.83
CA LYS A 534 6.44 -2.93 3.78
C LYS A 534 5.51 -2.29 4.79
N LEU A 535 4.54 -3.02 5.31
CA LEU A 535 3.50 -2.60 6.24
C LEU A 535 2.60 -1.49 5.67
N HIS A 536 2.48 -1.44 4.35
CA HIS A 536 1.55 -0.57 3.62
C HIS A 536 1.04 -1.26 2.35
N SER A 537 0.02 -0.67 1.75
CA SER A 537 -0.61 -1.20 0.54
C SER A 537 0.12 -0.77 -0.72
N TRP A 538 -0.07 -1.56 -1.79
CA TRP A 538 0.25 -1.23 -3.17
C TRP A 538 -1.02 -1.07 -4.00
N ALA A 539 -0.97 -0.19 -4.99
CA ALA A 539 -2.10 0.13 -5.86
C ALA A 539 -1.95 -0.42 -7.30
N GLY A 540 -0.78 -0.94 -7.66
CA GLY A 540 -0.40 -1.23 -9.05
C GLY A 540 -1.09 -2.40 -9.74
N GLY A 541 -1.79 -3.29 -9.03
CA GLY A 541 -2.54 -4.44 -9.59
C GLY A 541 -1.72 -5.30 -10.56
N LEU A 542 -2.37 -5.75 -11.64
CA LEU A 542 -1.74 -6.51 -12.73
C LEU A 542 -1.13 -5.63 -13.82
N THR A 543 -0.78 -4.39 -13.50
CA THR A 543 -0.03 -3.51 -14.39
C THR A 543 1.46 -3.80 -14.26
N GLU A 544 2.15 -4.00 -15.39
CA GLU A 544 3.60 -4.16 -15.41
C GLU A 544 4.29 -2.80 -15.31
N PHE A 545 5.15 -2.66 -14.32
CA PHE A 545 5.95 -1.46 -14.10
C PHE A 545 7.43 -1.81 -13.88
N GLY A 546 8.33 -1.18 -14.61
CA GLY A 546 9.78 -1.34 -14.43
C GLY A 546 10.27 -0.89 -13.05
N ASP A 547 9.54 0.03 -12.40
CA ASP A 547 9.80 0.52 -11.05
C ASP A 547 9.12 -0.33 -9.94
N GLY A 548 8.52 -1.47 -10.31
CA GLY A 548 7.81 -2.38 -9.39
C GLY A 548 6.44 -1.87 -9.00
N ARG A 549 5.95 -2.30 -7.83
CA ARG A 549 4.67 -1.84 -7.29
C ARG A 549 4.74 -0.39 -6.84
N ASN A 550 3.58 0.28 -6.78
CA ASN A 550 3.49 1.68 -6.38
C ASN A 550 2.27 1.96 -5.51
N GLN A 551 2.32 3.07 -4.76
CA GLN A 551 1.17 3.67 -4.10
C GLN A 551 1.28 5.18 -4.13
N GLU A 552 0.19 5.87 -4.52
CA GLU A 552 0.10 7.33 -4.56
C GLU A 552 -0.53 7.87 -3.27
N SER A 553 -1.74 7.41 -2.90
CA SER A 553 -2.54 7.97 -1.81
C SER A 553 -2.50 7.10 -0.55
N THR A 554 -1.80 7.58 0.48
CA THR A 554 -1.76 6.87 1.77
C THR A 554 -3.06 7.02 2.53
N SER A 555 -3.71 8.18 2.48
CA SER A 555 -4.96 8.44 3.21
C SER A 555 -6.14 7.64 2.68
N GLU A 556 -6.17 7.32 1.39
CA GLU A 556 -7.18 6.43 0.81
C GLU A 556 -6.94 4.96 1.21
N ALA A 557 -5.67 4.55 1.31
CA ALA A 557 -5.31 3.24 1.86
C ALA A 557 -5.71 3.12 3.34
N VAL A 558 -5.42 4.14 4.13
CA VAL A 558 -5.88 4.22 5.53
C VAL A 558 -7.41 4.18 5.61
N ASN A 559 -8.12 4.93 4.75
CA ASN A 559 -9.58 4.90 4.67
C ASN A 559 -10.12 3.48 4.42
N ALA A 560 -9.47 2.68 3.58
CA ALA A 560 -9.93 1.33 3.25
C ALA A 560 -10.03 0.42 4.49
N TYR A 561 -8.96 0.34 5.28
CA TYR A 561 -8.91 -0.49 6.50
C TYR A 561 -9.72 0.12 7.65
N TYR A 562 -9.72 1.43 7.79
CA TYR A 562 -10.57 2.15 8.73
C TYR A 562 -12.06 1.92 8.44
N SER A 563 -12.48 1.98 7.18
CA SER A 563 -13.87 1.73 6.76
C SER A 563 -14.29 0.29 7.01
N ALA A 564 -13.39 -0.69 6.83
CA ALA A 564 -13.63 -2.07 7.20
C ALA A 564 -13.78 -2.23 8.72
N ALA A 565 -13.00 -1.53 9.54
CA ALA A 565 -13.17 -1.51 10.99
C ALA A 565 -14.52 -0.89 11.40
N LEU A 566 -14.93 0.21 10.78
CA LEU A 566 -16.25 0.82 10.99
C LEU A 566 -17.39 -0.12 10.60
N LEU A 567 -17.23 -0.87 9.52
CA LEU A 567 -18.20 -1.92 9.13
C LEU A 567 -18.30 -2.99 10.21
N GLY A 568 -17.16 -3.42 10.76
CA GLY A 568 -17.11 -4.32 11.91
C GLY A 568 -17.90 -3.78 13.12
N LEU A 569 -17.75 -2.48 13.42
CA LEU A 569 -18.55 -1.83 14.48
C LEU A 569 -20.04 -1.87 14.19
N SER A 570 -20.46 -1.63 12.93
CA SER A 570 -21.88 -1.67 12.52
C SER A 570 -22.52 -3.05 12.69
N TYR A 571 -21.74 -4.11 12.50
CA TYR A 571 -22.20 -5.49 12.57
C TYR A 571 -21.89 -6.19 13.91
N GLY A 572 -21.18 -5.51 14.83
CA GLY A 572 -20.72 -6.11 16.08
C GLY A 572 -19.64 -7.19 15.87
N ASP A 573 -18.93 -7.16 14.75
CA ASP A 573 -17.83 -8.09 14.43
C ASP A 573 -16.49 -7.56 14.98
N THR A 574 -16.18 -7.95 16.21
CA THR A 574 -14.96 -7.54 16.91
C THR A 574 -13.68 -8.01 16.23
N HIS A 575 -13.73 -9.12 15.47
CA HIS A 575 -12.58 -9.59 14.71
C HIS A 575 -12.28 -8.65 13.54
N LEU A 576 -13.30 -8.26 12.77
CA LEU A 576 -13.14 -7.30 11.68
C LEU A 576 -12.67 -5.94 12.19
N VAL A 577 -13.22 -5.47 13.34
CA VAL A 577 -12.73 -4.24 14.02
C VAL A 577 -11.25 -4.36 14.32
N SER A 578 -10.84 -5.45 14.96
CA SER A 578 -9.43 -5.66 15.37
C SER A 578 -8.48 -5.72 14.18
N VAL A 579 -8.81 -6.49 13.13
CA VAL A 579 -7.96 -6.62 11.94
C VAL A 579 -7.90 -5.30 11.16
N GLY A 580 -9.06 -4.65 10.94
CA GLY A 580 -9.11 -3.36 10.27
C GLY A 580 -8.30 -2.28 11.00
N ALA A 581 -8.45 -2.19 12.32
CA ALA A 581 -7.68 -1.26 13.15
C ALA A 581 -6.17 -1.57 13.11
N THR A 582 -5.78 -2.84 13.13
CA THR A 582 -4.37 -3.26 13.04
C THR A 582 -3.75 -2.84 11.72
N LEU A 583 -4.41 -3.13 10.59
CA LEU A 583 -3.91 -2.74 9.27
C LEU A 583 -3.90 -1.21 9.09
N THR A 584 -4.91 -0.51 9.62
CA THR A 584 -4.93 0.97 9.66
C THR A 584 -3.72 1.53 10.39
N ALA A 585 -3.37 0.97 11.56
CA ALA A 585 -2.23 1.42 12.35
C ALA A 585 -0.91 1.23 11.60
N PHE A 586 -0.69 0.07 10.98
CA PHE A 586 0.53 -0.19 10.20
C PHE A 586 0.60 0.69 8.94
N GLU A 587 -0.50 0.87 8.21
CA GLU A 587 -0.55 1.74 7.03
C GLU A 587 -0.17 3.18 7.39
N MET A 588 -0.70 3.72 8.50
CA MET A 588 -0.36 5.06 8.99
C MET A 588 1.11 5.18 9.38
N LEU A 589 1.67 4.19 10.10
CA LEU A 589 3.08 4.21 10.50
C LEU A 589 4.01 4.15 9.30
N ALA A 590 3.67 3.36 8.29
CA ALA A 590 4.41 3.31 7.04
C ALA A 590 4.32 4.64 6.27
N ALA A 591 3.13 5.27 6.23
CA ALA A 591 2.95 6.59 5.64
C ALA A 591 3.81 7.65 6.33
N GLN A 592 3.82 7.67 7.65
CA GLN A 592 4.65 8.57 8.46
C GLN A 592 6.15 8.30 8.31
N THR A 593 6.54 7.07 7.96
CA THR A 593 7.94 6.69 7.79
C THR A 593 8.47 7.03 6.41
N TRP A 594 7.69 6.76 5.34
CA TRP A 594 8.21 6.86 3.96
C TRP A 594 7.54 7.93 3.09
N TRP A 595 6.33 8.42 3.42
CA TRP A 595 5.71 9.53 2.68
C TRP A 595 5.95 10.88 3.33
N HIS A 596 6.00 10.94 4.68
CA HIS A 596 6.36 12.17 5.37
C HIS A 596 7.87 12.36 5.30
N VAL A 597 8.32 13.36 4.55
CA VAL A 597 9.75 13.63 4.34
C VAL A 597 10.23 14.65 5.37
N ARG A 598 11.18 14.24 6.19
CA ARG A 598 11.80 15.08 7.20
C ARG A 598 13.27 15.29 6.86
N GLU A 599 13.72 16.53 6.96
CA GLU A 599 15.10 16.89 6.72
C GLU A 599 15.98 16.33 7.83
N GLY A 600 17.12 15.70 7.46
CA GLY A 600 18.08 15.17 8.42
C GLY A 600 17.78 13.82 9.07
N GLU A 601 16.64 13.15 8.76
CA GLU A 601 16.33 11.80 9.29
C GLU A 601 17.11 10.65 8.61
N GLY A 602 17.87 10.92 7.54
CA GLY A 602 18.79 9.97 6.90
C GLY A 602 18.15 8.85 6.07
N ILE A 603 16.81 8.83 5.90
CA ILE A 603 16.13 7.89 5.00
C ILE A 603 16.39 8.28 3.55
N TYR A 604 16.23 9.56 3.24
CA TYR A 604 16.40 10.13 1.90
C TYR A 604 17.68 10.96 1.83
N GLU A 605 18.23 11.06 0.61
CA GLU A 605 19.37 11.92 0.34
C GLU A 605 18.98 13.39 0.51
N ASP A 606 19.96 14.23 0.89
CA ASP A 606 19.73 15.64 1.23
C ASP A 606 19.10 16.44 0.08
N ASP A 607 19.49 16.17 -1.16
CA ASP A 607 18.90 16.78 -2.36
C ASP A 607 17.38 16.57 -2.45
N PHE A 608 16.91 15.39 -2.07
CA PHE A 608 15.48 15.09 -2.08
C PHE A 608 14.78 15.64 -0.83
N SER A 609 15.33 15.40 0.36
CA SER A 609 14.68 15.75 1.63
C SER A 609 14.61 17.25 1.89
N SER A 610 15.62 18.04 1.44
CA SER A 610 15.58 19.50 1.55
C SER A 610 14.53 20.17 0.66
N ASN A 611 14.18 19.53 -0.47
CA ASN A 611 13.23 20.07 -1.46
C ASN A 611 11.78 19.56 -1.30
N ASN A 612 11.56 18.51 -0.54
CA ASN A 612 10.26 17.86 -0.39
C ASN A 612 9.88 17.72 1.08
N ARG A 613 8.57 17.74 1.36
CA ARG A 613 8.00 17.42 2.68
C ARG A 613 7.06 16.23 2.62
N VAL A 614 6.66 15.83 1.40
CA VAL A 614 5.84 14.65 1.18
C VAL A 614 6.20 14.00 -0.16
N VAL A 615 6.26 12.67 -0.20
CA VAL A 615 6.42 11.90 -1.43
C VAL A 615 5.13 11.97 -2.24
N GLY A 616 5.21 12.06 -3.55
CA GLY A 616 4.07 11.96 -4.45
C GLY A 616 3.65 10.51 -4.67
N VAL A 617 4.41 9.79 -5.51
CA VAL A 617 4.21 8.35 -5.71
C VAL A 617 5.39 7.59 -5.14
N LEU A 618 5.14 6.66 -4.24
CA LEU A 618 6.12 5.71 -3.74
C LEU A 618 6.09 4.46 -4.61
N TRP A 619 7.26 4.09 -5.12
CA TRP A 619 7.50 2.88 -5.89
C TRP A 619 8.37 1.90 -5.11
N ALA A 620 8.43 0.66 -5.57
CA ALA A 620 9.30 -0.32 -4.93
C ALA A 620 10.78 0.10 -4.94
N ASN A 621 11.24 0.80 -6.00
CA ASN A 621 12.62 1.27 -6.16
C ASN A 621 12.78 2.79 -6.16
N LYS A 622 11.69 3.57 -6.07
CA LYS A 622 11.72 5.01 -6.32
C LYS A 622 10.83 5.78 -5.36
N ARG A 623 11.25 6.99 -5.01
CA ARG A 623 10.44 8.03 -4.37
C ARG A 623 10.28 9.13 -5.39
N ASP A 624 9.06 9.37 -5.86
CA ASP A 624 8.75 10.35 -6.89
C ASP A 624 8.03 11.55 -6.26
N SER A 625 8.49 12.76 -6.57
CA SER A 625 7.80 13.97 -6.13
C SER A 625 6.61 14.33 -7.04
N GLY A 626 6.49 13.72 -8.23
CA GLY A 626 5.32 13.84 -9.10
C GLY A 626 4.19 12.91 -8.69
N LEU A 627 3.00 13.20 -9.20
CA LEU A 627 1.80 12.36 -9.11
C LEU A 627 1.43 11.82 -10.48
N TRP A 628 0.51 10.85 -10.54
CA TRP A 628 0.00 10.33 -11.81
C TRP A 628 -0.66 11.43 -12.67
N PHE A 629 -1.28 12.43 -12.03
CA PHE A 629 -2.06 13.47 -12.65
C PHE A 629 -1.49 14.89 -12.51
N ALA A 630 -0.42 15.08 -11.72
CA ALA A 630 0.14 16.39 -11.40
C ALA A 630 1.67 16.38 -11.35
N PRO A 631 2.33 17.40 -11.90
CA PRO A 631 3.78 17.52 -11.85
C PRO A 631 4.27 17.90 -10.44
N PRO A 632 5.58 17.80 -10.16
CA PRO A 632 6.15 18.08 -8.83
C PRO A 632 5.84 19.46 -8.24
N GLU A 633 5.63 20.46 -9.08
CA GLU A 633 5.36 21.85 -8.68
C GLU A 633 3.96 22.02 -8.07
N TRP A 634 3.04 21.10 -8.32
CA TRP A 634 1.69 21.13 -7.77
C TRP A 634 1.68 20.52 -6.36
N LYS A 635 2.33 21.22 -5.44
CA LYS A 635 2.53 20.77 -4.05
C LYS A 635 1.21 20.61 -3.30
N GLU A 636 0.20 21.43 -3.63
CA GLU A 636 -1.15 21.35 -3.08
C GLU A 636 -1.86 20.04 -3.44
N CYS A 637 -1.61 19.52 -4.64
CA CYS A 637 -2.11 18.21 -5.05
C CYS A 637 -1.39 17.11 -4.27
N ARG A 638 -0.06 17.21 -4.10
CA ARG A 638 0.69 16.21 -3.31
C ARG A 638 0.26 16.15 -1.85
N LEU A 639 0.05 17.30 -1.22
CA LEU A 639 -0.49 17.35 0.14
C LEU A 639 -1.91 16.77 0.16
N GLY A 640 -2.77 17.22 -0.74
CA GLY A 640 -4.18 16.84 -0.76
C GLY A 640 -4.43 15.36 -0.99
N ILE A 641 -3.64 14.71 -1.88
CA ILE A 641 -3.76 13.27 -2.15
C ILE A 641 -3.35 12.41 -0.95
N GLN A 642 -2.54 12.95 -0.03
CA GLN A 642 -2.17 12.26 1.21
C GLN A 642 -3.13 12.58 2.37
N LEU A 643 -4.19 13.36 2.15
CA LEU A 643 -5.17 13.72 3.17
C LEU A 643 -6.61 13.31 2.83
N LEU A 644 -6.96 13.17 1.55
CA LEU A 644 -8.31 12.77 1.12
C LEU A 644 -8.53 11.25 1.34
N PRO A 645 -9.73 10.87 1.79
CA PRO A 645 -10.81 11.68 2.32
C PRO A 645 -10.49 12.20 3.72
N LEU A 646 -10.96 13.43 4.03
CA LEU A 646 -10.79 14.01 5.36
C LEU A 646 -11.78 13.38 6.34
N LEU A 647 -11.29 12.58 7.26
CA LEU A 647 -12.05 11.75 8.19
C LEU A 647 -11.53 11.90 9.63
N PRO A 648 -12.22 11.38 10.66
CA PRO A 648 -11.69 11.38 12.02
C PRO A 648 -10.30 10.75 12.13
N ILE A 649 -10.03 9.69 11.39
CA ILE A 649 -8.73 8.99 11.39
C ILE A 649 -7.59 9.83 10.81
N SER A 650 -7.86 10.85 10.01
CA SER A 650 -6.85 11.75 9.44
C SER A 650 -6.05 12.48 10.52
N GLU A 651 -6.62 12.69 11.72
CA GLU A 651 -5.91 13.26 12.87
C GLU A 651 -4.74 12.38 13.32
N ALA A 652 -4.93 11.06 13.31
CA ALA A 652 -3.88 10.12 13.68
C ALA A 652 -2.83 9.93 12.57
N LEU A 653 -3.20 10.18 11.31
CA LEU A 653 -2.25 10.14 10.18
C LEU A 653 -1.27 11.34 10.23
N PHE A 654 -1.71 12.50 10.72
CA PHE A 654 -0.93 13.72 10.86
C PHE A 654 -0.83 14.19 12.33
N PRO A 655 -0.21 13.38 13.23
CA PRO A 655 -0.20 13.67 14.66
C PRO A 655 0.83 14.71 15.09
N ASP A 656 1.86 14.96 14.26
CA ASP A 656 2.97 15.86 14.56
C ASP A 656 2.67 17.26 14.04
N VAL A 657 2.34 18.17 14.96
CA VAL A 657 2.03 19.58 14.66
C VAL A 657 3.22 20.31 14.02
N GLY A 658 4.45 19.97 14.41
CA GLY A 658 5.66 20.57 13.83
C GLY A 658 5.82 20.20 12.36
N PHE A 659 5.68 18.91 12.04
CA PHE A 659 5.69 18.42 10.66
C PHE A 659 4.55 19.02 9.83
N VAL A 660 3.32 19.07 10.38
CA VAL A 660 2.17 19.66 9.68
C VAL A 660 2.43 21.12 9.34
N LYS A 661 3.00 21.91 10.27
CA LYS A 661 3.34 23.31 10.04
C LYS A 661 4.40 23.47 8.94
N ASP A 662 5.42 22.61 8.93
CA ASP A 662 6.45 22.60 7.88
C ASP A 662 5.86 22.21 6.52
N LEU A 663 5.04 21.17 6.47
CA LEU A 663 4.34 20.72 5.25
C LEU A 663 3.44 21.81 4.66
N VAL A 664 2.64 22.49 5.47
CA VAL A 664 1.78 23.59 5.02
C VAL A 664 2.61 24.77 4.55
N SER A 665 3.65 25.16 5.28
CA SER A 665 4.56 26.24 4.89
C SER A 665 5.24 25.96 3.55
N TRP A 666 5.69 24.74 3.33
CA TRP A 666 6.28 24.27 2.08
C TRP A 666 5.28 24.28 0.91
N THR A 667 4.00 24.01 1.19
CA THR A 667 2.94 23.93 0.17
C THR A 667 2.36 25.29 -0.20
N THR A 668 2.24 26.21 0.77
CA THR A 668 1.53 27.49 0.63
C THR A 668 1.96 28.33 -0.60
N PRO A 669 3.25 28.44 -0.97
CA PRO A 669 3.67 29.19 -2.16
C PRO A 669 3.06 28.66 -3.46
N ALA A 670 2.75 27.33 -3.54
CA ALA A 670 2.15 26.75 -4.73
C ALA A 670 0.69 27.19 -4.94
N LEU A 671 0.00 27.65 -3.89
CA LEU A 671 -1.38 28.16 -3.97
C LEU A 671 -1.50 29.46 -4.74
N ALA A 672 -0.40 30.19 -4.94
CA ALA A 672 -0.37 31.44 -5.73
C ALA A 672 -0.36 31.19 -7.25
N ARG A 673 -0.19 29.93 -7.69
CA ARG A 673 -0.18 29.56 -9.09
C ARG A 673 -1.58 29.75 -9.71
N ASP A 674 -1.64 30.22 -10.96
CA ASP A 674 -2.89 30.35 -11.69
C ASP A 674 -3.55 28.95 -11.91
N GLY A 675 -4.88 28.90 -11.73
CA GLY A 675 -5.67 27.70 -11.97
C GLY A 675 -5.60 26.63 -10.86
N VAL A 676 -5.10 26.95 -9.67
CA VAL A 676 -5.17 26.05 -8.52
C VAL A 676 -6.64 25.75 -8.18
N GLY A 677 -7.00 24.46 -8.18
CA GLY A 677 -8.36 24.04 -7.85
C GLY A 677 -8.71 24.30 -6.39
N GLU A 678 -9.89 24.88 -6.16
CA GLU A 678 -10.38 25.22 -4.82
C GLU A 678 -10.44 23.99 -3.90
N GLY A 679 -10.78 22.81 -4.45
CA GLY A 679 -10.80 21.56 -3.70
C GLY A 679 -9.45 21.22 -3.06
N TRP A 680 -8.34 21.46 -3.77
CA TRP A 680 -6.99 21.22 -3.25
C TRP A 680 -6.61 22.23 -2.16
N LYS A 681 -7.01 23.52 -2.31
CA LYS A 681 -6.80 24.52 -1.25
C LYS A 681 -7.46 24.12 0.05
N GLY A 682 -8.66 23.50 -0.01
CA GLY A 682 -9.39 23.03 1.15
C GLY A 682 -8.61 22.05 2.02
N PHE A 683 -7.82 21.15 1.42
CA PHE A 683 -6.95 20.23 2.17
C PHE A 683 -5.76 20.93 2.83
N VAL A 684 -5.17 21.92 2.16
CA VAL A 684 -4.09 22.73 2.75
C VAL A 684 -4.61 23.49 3.97
N TYR A 685 -5.80 24.12 3.86
CA TYR A 685 -6.43 24.85 4.96
C TYR A 685 -6.87 23.90 6.09
N ALA A 686 -7.30 22.67 5.77
CA ALA A 686 -7.60 21.69 6.80
C ALA A 686 -6.37 21.37 7.66
N LEU A 687 -5.20 21.18 7.07
CA LEU A 687 -3.96 20.98 7.83
C LEU A 687 -3.47 22.26 8.53
N GLU A 688 -3.64 23.43 7.92
CA GLU A 688 -3.34 24.69 8.59
C GLU A 688 -4.12 24.83 9.91
N GLY A 689 -5.40 24.41 9.92
CA GLY A 689 -6.25 24.44 11.09
C GLY A 689 -5.78 23.60 12.28
N VAL A 690 -4.78 22.74 12.10
CA VAL A 690 -4.14 21.99 13.20
C VAL A 690 -3.37 22.93 14.14
N TYR A 691 -2.84 24.05 13.62
CA TYR A 691 -2.02 24.99 14.39
C TYR A 691 -2.49 26.44 14.31
N ASP A 692 -3.31 26.82 13.32
CA ASP A 692 -3.90 28.15 13.15
C ASP A 692 -5.34 28.05 12.65
N LYS A 693 -6.24 27.77 13.60
CA LYS A 693 -7.66 27.55 13.34
C LYS A 693 -8.34 28.78 12.72
N GLU A 694 -8.03 29.98 13.22
CA GLU A 694 -8.73 31.19 12.79
C GLU A 694 -8.39 31.57 11.36
N SER A 695 -7.10 31.50 10.98
CA SER A 695 -6.65 31.70 9.60
C SER A 695 -7.28 30.65 8.66
N ALA A 696 -7.28 29.40 9.05
CA ALA A 696 -7.85 28.30 8.28
C ALA A 696 -9.36 28.46 8.07
N LEU A 697 -10.11 28.86 9.10
CA LEU A 697 -11.56 29.15 9.01
C LEU A 697 -11.85 30.29 8.04
N ALA A 698 -11.10 31.41 8.15
CA ALA A 698 -11.29 32.54 7.25
C ALA A 698 -11.09 32.16 5.77
N LYS A 699 -10.03 31.38 5.49
CA LYS A 699 -9.72 30.89 4.14
C LYS A 699 -10.75 29.86 3.64
N THR A 700 -11.19 28.94 4.50
CA THR A 700 -12.18 27.91 4.16
C THR A 700 -13.54 28.50 3.82
N ARG A 701 -13.98 29.52 4.55
CA ARG A 701 -15.21 30.25 4.28
C ARG A 701 -15.21 30.97 2.94
N ALA A 702 -14.05 31.32 2.41
CA ALA A 702 -13.87 31.98 1.12
C ALA A 702 -13.81 31.00 -0.08
N LEU A 703 -13.78 29.70 0.15
CA LEU A 703 -13.76 28.71 -0.95
C LEU A 703 -15.06 28.69 -1.72
N ALA A 704 -15.00 28.75 -3.05
CA ALA A 704 -16.13 28.68 -3.94
C ALA A 704 -16.59 27.24 -4.25
N SER A 705 -15.69 26.24 -4.09
CA SER A 705 -15.97 24.83 -4.33
C SER A 705 -15.04 23.92 -3.52
N HIS A 706 -15.36 22.63 -3.47
CA HIS A 706 -14.66 21.63 -2.67
C HIS A 706 -14.30 20.41 -3.55
N ASP A 707 -13.42 19.56 -3.07
CA ASP A 707 -13.14 18.25 -3.70
C ASP A 707 -14.42 17.39 -3.77
N ASP A 708 -14.53 16.53 -4.77
CA ASP A 708 -15.69 15.65 -4.99
C ASP A 708 -16.01 14.74 -3.79
N GLY A 709 -15.03 14.41 -2.97
CA GLY A 709 -15.16 13.63 -1.73
C GLY A 709 -15.35 14.48 -0.47
N ASN A 710 -15.46 15.82 -0.60
CA ASN A 710 -15.51 16.73 0.55
C ASN A 710 -16.69 17.72 0.44
N THR A 711 -17.00 18.42 1.54
CA THR A 711 -18.02 19.45 1.63
C THR A 711 -17.54 20.59 2.51
N LEU A 712 -18.21 21.74 2.45
CA LEU A 712 -18.00 22.82 3.42
C LEU A 712 -18.27 22.34 4.86
N THR A 713 -19.34 21.58 5.06
CA THR A 713 -19.67 20.97 6.35
C THR A 713 -18.51 20.17 6.92
N ASN A 714 -17.88 19.30 6.11
CA ASN A 714 -16.79 18.46 6.58
C ASN A 714 -15.51 19.26 6.92
N LEU A 715 -15.21 20.31 6.16
CA LEU A 715 -14.08 21.20 6.46
C LEU A 715 -14.33 22.01 7.74
N LEU A 716 -15.53 22.58 7.91
CA LEU A 716 -15.89 23.30 9.12
C LEU A 716 -15.90 22.38 10.35
N TRP A 717 -16.49 21.16 10.20
CA TRP A 717 -16.42 20.14 11.25
C TRP A 717 -14.98 19.84 11.65
N TRP A 718 -14.09 19.64 10.67
CA TRP A 718 -12.68 19.38 10.95
C TRP A 718 -12.03 20.51 11.73
N LEU A 719 -12.22 21.75 11.30
CA LEU A 719 -11.62 22.92 11.93
C LEU A 719 -12.20 23.18 13.34
N HIS A 720 -13.51 23.06 13.51
CA HIS A 720 -14.16 23.26 14.81
C HIS A 720 -13.98 22.09 15.78
N SER A 721 -13.52 20.94 15.33
CA SER A 721 -13.11 19.81 16.20
C SER A 721 -11.63 19.90 16.63
N ARG A 722 -10.89 20.93 16.23
CA ARG A 722 -9.51 21.20 16.70
C ARG A 722 -9.53 22.06 17.95
N GLY A 723 -8.68 21.74 18.93
CA GLY A 723 -8.47 22.61 20.10
C GLY A 723 -7.57 23.80 19.76
N ASN A 724 -7.64 24.90 20.53
CA ASN A 724 -6.62 25.93 20.44
C ASN A 724 -5.28 25.41 20.98
N VAL A 725 -4.17 25.78 20.30
CA VAL A 725 -2.80 25.32 20.62
C VAL A 725 -2.39 25.70 22.05
N ASP A 726 -2.92 26.80 22.59
CA ASP A 726 -2.62 27.30 23.93
C ASP A 726 -3.05 26.35 25.08
N ASN A 727 -3.88 25.33 24.81
CA ASN A 727 -4.28 24.31 25.77
C ASN A 727 -3.55 22.96 25.61
N MET A 728 -2.62 22.85 24.68
CA MET A 728 -1.75 21.70 24.58
C MET A 728 -0.61 21.83 25.59
N VAL A 729 -0.78 21.30 26.78
CA VAL A 729 0.34 20.90 27.64
C VAL A 729 1.17 19.93 26.80
N VAL A 730 2.41 20.33 26.49
CA VAL A 730 3.43 19.50 25.87
C VAL A 730 3.68 18.31 26.79
N GLY A 731 2.83 17.31 26.70
CA GLY A 731 3.00 16.01 27.32
C GLY A 731 3.77 15.16 26.33
N SER A 732 4.99 14.83 26.69
CA SER A 732 5.87 13.87 26.05
C SER A 732 5.14 12.80 25.22
N GLY A 733 5.24 12.85 23.91
CA GLY A 733 5.24 11.74 22.94
C GLY A 733 4.21 10.62 23.03
N ARG A 734 3.04 10.80 23.67
CA ARG A 734 1.99 9.79 23.69
C ARG A 734 0.73 10.35 23.05
N CYS A 735 0.34 9.75 21.95
CA CYS A 735 -0.90 10.03 21.20
C CYS A 735 -2.11 10.03 22.16
N CYS A 736 -2.93 11.10 22.14
CA CYS A 736 -4.05 11.32 23.06
C CYS A 736 -5.19 10.27 23.02
N TRP A 737 -5.11 9.26 22.19
CA TRP A 737 -6.08 8.16 22.04
C TRP A 737 -6.21 7.26 23.27
N TYR A 738 -5.28 7.36 24.26
CA TYR A 738 -5.16 6.45 25.41
C TYR A 738 -5.98 6.83 26.65
N ARG A 739 -6.59 8.01 26.71
CA ARG A 739 -7.19 8.48 27.99
C ARG A 739 -8.65 8.15 28.24
N GLN A 740 -9.39 7.55 27.28
CA GLN A 740 -10.84 7.33 27.48
C GLN A 740 -11.28 5.91 27.85
N TYR A 741 -10.40 4.92 27.90
CA TYR A 741 -10.78 3.53 28.22
C TYR A 741 -9.89 2.87 29.28
N GLY A 742 -9.57 3.59 30.33
CA GLY A 742 -9.02 3.02 31.55
C GLY A 742 -10.16 2.86 32.58
N HIS A 743 -10.93 1.77 32.47
CA HIS A 743 -11.57 1.02 33.55
C HIS A 743 -12.28 -0.19 32.95
#